data_4fbdb4df7332fe6ab7d4aa698b4c7b89
#
_entry.id   4fbdb4df7332fe6ab7d4aa698b4c7b89
#
_cell.length_a   1.000
_cell.length_b   1.000
_cell.length_c   1.000
_cell.angle_alpha   90.00
_cell.angle_beta   90.00
_cell.angle_gamma   90.00
#
_symmetry.space_group_name_H-M   'P 1'
#
loop_
_entity.id
_entity.type
_entity.pdbx_description
1 polymer ?
#
loop_
_entity_poly.entity_id
_entity_poly.type
_entity_poly.pdbx_seq_one_letter_code
_entity_poly.pdbx_strand_id
1 'polypeptide(L)'
;LGIKDIQERLLTLLVDTGNKGLSYNEIVGQLNLVRKEKSLLSEALQGFVECGKLEKRNRKYRLIDTNLKDKPKNTATSKPGLIEGLFDATPLSRNQSFAFVRTEQGDFFIGAEDTLNAYHDDLVSVEPHYRNGKANYAHVRRIIKRANETLAGDIRIANGKTYFLCTNPKIHNWFEVSDLNSATDGNKVVLQVTNWGNPLSGKMPVGKVIEVLGLSGDPQVELMGVIRQYKLPLEFPDSVLSETESFSDQISAEELRSRKDFRDLFTFTIDPISAKDFDDAISLEKLKNGWRLYVHIADVAHYVKMSGSVFAEAVKRGNSFYFPKKVIPMLPERLSNKICSLRPWEDKLTLTVITDFNTGGKITKQQLVESVICSDQRLSYEEVDAFFEGNDNDLSEQLQQSLNNARELSALLTDIRLRNGYIFFDLPELEYEYDNEGFIKRLTLADETESHKIIENFMLVANEYIAKKLTELSPTTLYRIHEDPDPTKLQRVVELLSHYGVSFYQRDSLNASIQYLLYSMPDPDYHKVFDRIILRSLKKAKYSTEHIRHFGLGMEDYTHFTSPIRRLCDLVIHHLCKIHILHSSKEKISPTQLKRFASIATEQELQADQAERDIERIYSLAYMKGHIGESFSGMVISAKSTGLIIHLNEIPVNAILQTAQLHGRGWQYLEKEMRYVNTYTNDYYQLLDKVLVNIIDVSDDIYVEVRDSSDAHIHVFQNPTHKRMGLSKTASNLKKGSVKRIAIDDKRARRKIGQAKRKQRGEK
;
A
#
# COMPACT_ATOMS: atom_id res chain seq x y z
N LEU A 1 -42.72 37.85 7.61
CA LEU A 1 -42.62 36.43 7.26
C LEU A 1 -41.20 35.92 7.61
N GLY A 2 -41.11 34.72 8.17
CA GLY A 2 -39.83 34.05 8.40
C GLY A 2 -39.32 33.35 7.14
N ILE A 3 -38.03 32.93 7.14
CA ILE A 3 -37.41 32.26 5.98
C ILE A 3 -38.15 30.96 5.60
N LYS A 4 -38.68 30.21 6.57
CA LYS A 4 -39.47 29.00 6.33
C LYS A 4 -40.79 29.27 5.59
N ASP A 5 -41.49 30.33 5.95
CA ASP A 5 -42.75 30.72 5.28
C ASP A 5 -42.48 31.11 3.82
N ILE A 6 -41.35 31.78 3.57
CA ILE A 6 -40.97 32.17 2.20
C ILE A 6 -40.55 30.91 1.41
N GLN A 7 -39.87 29.95 2.03
CA GLN A 7 -39.50 28.69 1.40
C GLN A 7 -40.71 27.84 0.98
N GLU A 8 -41.72 27.71 1.85
CA GLU A 8 -42.99 27.01 1.53
C GLU A 8 -43.77 27.68 0.40
N ARG A 9 -43.96 28.99 0.50
CA ARG A 9 -44.67 29.75 -0.54
C ARG A 9 -43.95 29.73 -1.88
N LEU A 10 -42.62 29.78 -1.88
CA LEU A 10 -41.78 29.66 -3.06
C LEU A 10 -41.91 28.30 -3.74
N LEU A 11 -41.88 27.21 -2.97
CA LEU A 11 -42.05 25.86 -3.50
C LEU A 11 -43.44 25.65 -4.08
N THR A 12 -44.51 26.11 -3.38
CA THR A 12 -45.88 26.04 -3.87
C THR A 12 -46.02 26.78 -5.19
N LEU A 13 -45.50 28.01 -5.27
CA LEU A 13 -45.56 28.84 -6.47
C LEU A 13 -44.83 28.17 -7.67
N LEU A 14 -43.69 27.56 -7.43
CA LEU A 14 -42.91 26.91 -8.49
C LEU A 14 -43.50 25.55 -8.92
N VAL A 15 -44.24 24.86 -8.03
CA VAL A 15 -45.04 23.69 -8.38
C VAL A 15 -46.19 24.05 -9.32
N ASP A 16 -46.91 25.14 -9.03
CA ASP A 16 -48.06 25.60 -9.82
C ASP A 16 -47.65 26.11 -11.22
N THR A 17 -46.45 26.63 -11.36
CA THR A 17 -45.95 27.16 -12.65
C THR A 17 -45.30 26.10 -13.57
N GLY A 18 -45.10 24.88 -13.08
CA GLY A 18 -44.58 23.78 -13.85
C GLY A 18 -43.19 24.06 -14.48
N ASN A 19 -42.91 23.49 -15.64
CA ASN A 19 -41.59 23.55 -16.30
C ASN A 19 -41.18 24.92 -16.89
N LYS A 20 -42.00 25.97 -16.78
CA LYS A 20 -41.68 27.28 -17.40
C LYS A 20 -40.63 28.09 -16.64
N GLY A 21 -40.41 27.81 -15.36
CA GLY A 21 -39.48 28.54 -14.50
C GLY A 21 -39.79 30.05 -14.39
N LEU A 22 -39.57 30.64 -13.23
CA LEU A 22 -39.79 32.05 -12.94
C LEU A 22 -38.46 32.79 -12.69
N SER A 23 -38.39 34.05 -13.17
CA SER A 23 -37.29 34.94 -12.82
C SER A 23 -37.46 35.47 -11.38
N TYR A 24 -36.40 36.00 -10.81
CA TYR A 24 -36.42 36.59 -9.46
C TYR A 24 -37.54 37.64 -9.32
N ASN A 25 -37.67 38.51 -10.31
CA ASN A 25 -38.68 39.59 -10.29
C ASN A 25 -40.12 39.06 -10.42
N GLU A 26 -40.34 38.02 -11.21
CA GLU A 26 -41.63 37.34 -11.32
C GLU A 26 -42.04 36.69 -9.99
N ILE A 27 -41.08 36.05 -9.30
CA ILE A 27 -41.29 35.43 -7.97
C ILE A 27 -41.64 36.50 -6.94
N VAL A 28 -40.88 37.61 -6.90
CA VAL A 28 -41.16 38.75 -6.00
C VAL A 28 -42.54 39.30 -6.21
N GLY A 29 -42.98 39.47 -7.48
CA GLY A 29 -44.29 39.99 -7.85
C GLY A 29 -45.41 39.04 -7.45
N GLN A 30 -45.29 37.74 -7.74
CA GLN A 30 -46.35 36.78 -7.46
C GLN A 30 -46.48 36.43 -5.97
N LEU A 31 -45.41 36.51 -5.20
CA LEU A 31 -45.42 36.31 -3.74
C LEU A 31 -45.78 37.60 -2.98
N ASN A 32 -45.90 38.77 -3.66
CA ASN A 32 -46.18 40.09 -3.07
C ASN A 32 -45.21 40.43 -1.91
N LEU A 33 -43.92 40.21 -2.09
CA LEU A 33 -42.93 40.38 -1.03
C LEU A 33 -42.54 41.84 -0.82
N VAL A 34 -42.56 42.29 0.44
CA VAL A 34 -42.09 43.61 0.85
C VAL A 34 -40.54 43.68 0.88
N ARG A 35 -40.01 44.92 0.91
CA ARG A 35 -38.55 45.16 0.76
C ARG A 35 -37.66 44.35 1.71
N LYS A 36 -38.12 44.13 2.96
CA LYS A 36 -37.39 43.34 3.95
C LYS A 36 -37.41 41.82 3.67
N GLU A 37 -38.36 41.31 2.92
CA GLU A 37 -38.52 39.88 2.63
C GLU A 37 -37.76 39.47 1.37
N LYS A 38 -37.30 40.44 0.56
CA LYS A 38 -36.52 40.15 -0.65
C LYS A 38 -35.13 39.57 -0.37
N SER A 39 -34.52 39.93 0.77
CA SER A 39 -33.25 39.32 1.21
C SER A 39 -33.45 37.87 1.61
N LEU A 40 -34.53 37.55 2.32
CA LEU A 40 -34.87 36.16 2.70
C LEU A 40 -35.27 35.33 1.50
N LEU A 41 -35.90 35.90 0.46
CA LEU A 41 -36.10 35.19 -0.80
C LEU A 41 -34.80 34.85 -1.51
N SER A 42 -33.83 35.79 -1.53
CA SER A 42 -32.51 35.51 -2.13
C SER A 42 -31.79 34.37 -1.43
N GLU A 43 -31.84 34.36 -0.11
CA GLU A 43 -31.26 33.29 0.72
C GLU A 43 -32.00 31.96 0.50
N ALA A 44 -33.33 31.95 0.45
CA ALA A 44 -34.14 30.76 0.16
C ALA A 44 -33.85 30.19 -1.24
N LEU A 45 -33.76 31.05 -2.27
CA LEU A 45 -33.45 30.65 -3.63
C LEU A 45 -32.04 30.08 -3.73
N GLN A 46 -31.06 30.71 -3.07
CA GLN A 46 -29.70 30.22 -3.05
C GLN A 46 -29.62 28.87 -2.33
N GLY A 47 -30.23 28.73 -1.15
CA GLY A 47 -30.27 27.48 -0.42
C GLY A 47 -30.94 26.34 -1.21
N PHE A 48 -32.02 26.63 -1.93
CA PHE A 48 -32.68 25.61 -2.77
C PHE A 48 -31.93 25.28 -4.04
N VAL A 49 -31.10 26.17 -4.59
CA VAL A 49 -30.18 25.86 -5.68
C VAL A 49 -29.01 25.03 -5.19
N GLU A 50 -28.42 25.36 -4.04
CA GLU A 50 -27.30 24.63 -3.42
C GLU A 50 -27.71 23.21 -2.98
N CYS A 51 -28.92 23.05 -2.43
CA CYS A 51 -29.45 21.73 -2.07
C CYS A 51 -30.08 20.96 -3.26
N GLY A 52 -29.99 21.49 -4.48
CA GLY A 52 -30.45 20.82 -5.70
C GLY A 52 -31.97 20.69 -5.85
N LYS A 53 -32.78 21.45 -5.10
CA LYS A 53 -34.25 21.52 -5.29
C LYS A 53 -34.67 22.42 -6.43
N LEU A 54 -33.86 23.44 -6.73
CA LEU A 54 -34.07 24.34 -7.85
C LEU A 54 -32.90 24.37 -8.81
N GLU A 55 -33.19 24.50 -10.09
CA GLU A 55 -32.22 24.82 -11.14
C GLU A 55 -32.36 26.31 -11.53
N LYS A 56 -31.22 27.01 -11.64
CA LYS A 56 -31.14 28.36 -12.20
C LYS A 56 -30.57 28.30 -13.61
N ARG A 57 -31.44 28.51 -14.63
CA ARG A 57 -31.04 28.53 -16.04
C ARG A 57 -31.60 29.77 -16.72
N ASN A 58 -30.78 30.49 -17.47
CA ASN A 58 -31.19 31.72 -18.18
C ASN A 58 -31.91 32.78 -17.28
N ARG A 59 -31.37 33.00 -16.05
CA ARG A 59 -31.95 33.90 -15.03
C ARG A 59 -33.35 33.52 -14.49
N LYS A 60 -33.81 32.30 -14.77
CA LYS A 60 -35.06 31.74 -14.24
C LYS A 60 -34.79 30.60 -13.29
N TYR A 61 -35.62 30.45 -12.25
CA TYR A 61 -35.59 29.37 -11.28
C TYR A 61 -36.75 28.41 -11.58
N ARG A 62 -36.47 27.12 -11.58
CA ARG A 62 -37.48 26.08 -11.75
C ARG A 62 -37.22 24.94 -10.78
N LEU A 63 -38.30 24.24 -10.38
CA LEU A 63 -38.16 22.99 -9.64
C LEU A 63 -37.45 21.96 -10.52
N ILE A 64 -36.51 21.25 -9.93
CA ILE A 64 -35.97 20.05 -10.54
C ILE A 64 -37.02 18.98 -10.32
N ASP A 65 -37.82 18.70 -11.36
CA ASP A 65 -38.98 17.83 -11.29
C ASP A 65 -38.55 16.38 -11.01
N THR A 66 -38.92 15.90 -9.82
CA THR A 66 -38.76 14.49 -9.45
C THR A 66 -39.97 13.65 -9.84
N ASN A 67 -40.96 14.25 -10.57
CA ASN A 67 -42.20 13.56 -10.95
C ASN A 67 -42.65 13.94 -12.35
N LEU A 68 -42.04 13.41 -13.40
CA LEU A 68 -42.69 13.29 -14.70
C LEU A 68 -43.11 11.83 -14.89
N LYS A 69 -44.45 11.64 -14.83
CA LYS A 69 -45.13 10.41 -15.24
C LYS A 69 -44.96 10.26 -16.76
N ASP A 70 -43.95 9.58 -17.21
CA ASP A 70 -44.00 8.82 -18.44
C ASP A 70 -44.29 7.39 -18.11
N LYS A 71 -45.41 6.90 -18.63
CA LYS A 71 -45.84 5.50 -18.46
C LYS A 71 -44.75 4.60 -19.02
N PRO A 72 -44.04 3.77 -18.22
CA PRO A 72 -43.28 2.67 -18.76
C PRO A 72 -44.20 1.46 -18.89
N LYS A 73 -44.12 0.79 -20.01
CA LYS A 73 -44.49 -0.60 -20.14
C LYS A 73 -43.66 -1.40 -19.13
N ASN A 74 -44.34 -2.10 -18.26
CA ASN A 74 -43.91 -3.19 -17.39
C ASN A 74 -42.41 -3.47 -17.30
N THR A 75 -41.74 -2.93 -16.29
CA THR A 75 -40.72 -3.60 -15.50
C THR A 75 -40.84 -3.13 -14.06
N ALA A 76 -40.86 -4.08 -13.15
CA ALA A 76 -41.06 -3.88 -11.72
C ALA A 76 -40.02 -2.88 -11.17
N THR A 77 -40.47 -1.73 -10.61
CA THR A 77 -39.67 -0.84 -9.79
C THR A 77 -39.43 -1.51 -8.45
N SER A 78 -38.33 -2.27 -8.33
CA SER A 78 -37.77 -2.58 -7.03
C SER A 78 -37.32 -1.25 -6.39
N LYS A 79 -37.71 -0.96 -5.15
CA LYS A 79 -37.03 -0.01 -4.28
C LYS A 79 -35.53 -0.24 -4.43
N PRO A 80 -34.66 0.81 -4.50
CA PRO A 80 -33.22 0.56 -4.51
C PRO A 80 -32.91 -0.37 -3.35
N GLY A 81 -32.42 -1.58 -3.67
CA GLY A 81 -32.13 -2.59 -2.67
C GLY A 81 -31.04 -2.06 -1.73
N LEU A 82 -31.14 -2.40 -0.47
CA LEU A 82 -30.07 -2.13 0.48
C LEU A 82 -28.81 -2.84 -0.02
N ILE A 83 -27.69 -2.14 0.00
CA ILE A 83 -26.37 -2.67 -0.41
C ILE A 83 -25.56 -2.95 0.84
N GLU A 84 -24.89 -4.09 0.89
CA GLU A 84 -24.02 -4.46 1.98
C GLU A 84 -22.58 -4.09 1.67
N GLY A 85 -21.84 -3.62 2.68
CA GLY A 85 -20.44 -3.26 2.54
C GLY A 85 -19.74 -3.02 3.87
N LEU A 86 -18.44 -2.86 3.81
CA LEU A 86 -17.58 -2.58 4.98
C LEU A 86 -17.51 -1.08 5.23
N PHE A 87 -17.73 -0.68 6.48
CA PHE A 87 -17.67 0.70 6.92
C PHE A 87 -16.22 1.12 7.16
N ASP A 88 -15.69 2.01 6.33
CA ASP A 88 -14.34 2.56 6.41
C ASP A 88 -14.36 3.97 6.98
N ALA A 89 -14.12 4.10 8.29
CA ALA A 89 -14.03 5.39 8.97
C ALA A 89 -12.75 6.14 8.59
N THR A 90 -12.81 7.47 8.58
CA THR A 90 -11.62 8.32 8.42
C THR A 90 -10.90 8.50 9.74
N PRO A 91 -9.54 8.55 9.79
CA PRO A 91 -8.80 8.82 11.01
C PRO A 91 -9.13 10.20 11.61
N LEU A 92 -9.12 10.30 12.94
CA LEU A 92 -9.42 11.53 13.71
C LEU A 92 -8.49 12.70 13.34
N SER A 93 -7.23 12.43 13.05
CA SER A 93 -6.20 13.43 12.67
C SER A 93 -6.58 14.29 11.47
N ARG A 94 -7.63 13.91 10.73
CA ARG A 94 -8.14 14.68 9.57
C ARG A 94 -9.23 15.68 9.90
N ASN A 95 -9.64 15.79 11.15
CA ASN A 95 -10.71 16.69 11.61
C ASN A 95 -12.01 16.62 10.75
N GLN A 96 -12.28 15.44 10.16
CA GLN A 96 -13.37 15.21 9.23
C GLN A 96 -14.20 14.04 9.74
N SER A 97 -15.46 14.28 10.02
CA SER A 97 -16.39 13.26 10.51
C SER A 97 -17.21 12.66 9.36
N PHE A 98 -16.52 12.07 8.39
CA PHE A 98 -17.15 11.29 7.33
C PHE A 98 -16.52 9.89 7.23
N ALA A 99 -17.21 8.99 6.54
CA ALA A 99 -16.72 7.63 6.28
C ALA A 99 -17.06 7.23 4.84
N PHE A 100 -16.59 6.06 4.45
CA PHE A 100 -17.00 5.39 3.22
C PHE A 100 -17.56 4.01 3.55
N VAL A 101 -18.46 3.50 2.72
CA VAL A 101 -18.81 2.09 2.73
C VAL A 101 -18.32 1.46 1.44
N ARG A 102 -17.39 0.52 1.57
CA ARG A 102 -16.79 -0.21 0.46
C ARG A 102 -17.69 -1.37 0.07
N THR A 103 -18.10 -1.40 -1.19
CA THR A 103 -18.98 -2.44 -1.74
C THR A 103 -18.45 -2.94 -3.08
N GLU A 104 -18.97 -4.08 -3.55
CA GLU A 104 -18.68 -4.59 -4.89
C GLU A 104 -19.12 -3.62 -6.02
N GLN A 105 -20.07 -2.72 -5.74
CA GLN A 105 -20.58 -1.74 -6.70
C GLN A 105 -19.80 -0.42 -6.68
N GLY A 106 -18.77 -0.31 -5.82
CA GLY A 106 -17.98 0.89 -5.58
C GLY A 106 -18.19 1.48 -4.18
N ASP A 107 -17.46 2.54 -3.88
CA ASP A 107 -17.44 3.17 -2.56
C ASP A 107 -18.52 4.26 -2.46
N PHE A 108 -19.29 4.22 -1.36
CA PHE A 108 -20.29 5.23 -1.04
C PHE A 108 -19.78 6.14 0.07
N PHE A 109 -19.89 7.44 -0.14
CA PHE A 109 -19.63 8.45 0.89
C PHE A 109 -20.74 8.45 1.94
N ILE A 110 -20.36 8.47 3.22
CA ILE A 110 -21.26 8.53 4.37
C ILE A 110 -20.96 9.79 5.18
N GLY A 111 -21.94 10.66 5.33
CA GLY A 111 -21.83 11.85 6.18
C GLY A 111 -21.83 11.48 7.67
N ALA A 112 -21.35 12.40 8.51
CA ALA A 112 -21.27 12.16 9.96
C ALA A 112 -22.61 11.77 10.60
N GLU A 113 -23.71 12.37 10.14
CA GLU A 113 -25.07 12.13 10.67
C GLU A 113 -25.68 10.81 10.16
N ASP A 114 -25.06 10.20 9.14
CA ASP A 114 -25.58 9.04 8.42
C ASP A 114 -24.87 7.74 8.78
N THR A 115 -23.95 7.78 9.76
CA THR A 115 -23.13 6.64 10.19
C THR A 115 -23.89 5.66 11.08
N LEU A 116 -25.05 6.04 11.61
CA LEU A 116 -25.86 5.33 12.61
C LEU A 116 -25.09 5.14 13.92
N ASN A 117 -24.29 4.29 14.20
CA ASN A 117 -23.22 4.08 15.17
C ASN A 117 -22.29 2.97 14.67
N ALA A 118 -22.03 2.97 13.35
CA ALA A 118 -21.06 2.09 12.73
C ALA A 118 -19.65 2.49 13.12
N TYR A 119 -18.81 1.51 13.36
CA TYR A 119 -17.39 1.64 13.61
C TYR A 119 -16.60 1.04 12.45
N HIS A 120 -15.34 1.39 12.37
CA HIS A 120 -14.45 0.91 11.31
C HIS A 120 -14.50 -0.61 11.17
N ASP A 121 -14.57 -1.09 9.93
CA ASP A 121 -14.70 -2.48 9.47
C ASP A 121 -16.05 -3.16 9.79
N ASP A 122 -17.02 -2.49 10.41
CA ASP A 122 -18.35 -3.07 10.58
C ASP A 122 -18.96 -3.41 9.22
N LEU A 123 -19.55 -4.60 9.12
CA LEU A 123 -20.40 -4.94 7.98
C LEU A 123 -21.75 -4.23 8.14
N VAL A 124 -22.06 -3.36 7.22
CA VAL A 124 -23.26 -2.52 7.28
C VAL A 124 -24.14 -2.69 6.04
N SER A 125 -25.42 -2.37 6.20
CA SER A 125 -26.38 -2.26 5.10
C SER A 125 -26.67 -0.78 4.88
N VAL A 126 -26.45 -0.28 3.64
CA VAL A 126 -26.63 1.11 3.26
C VAL A 126 -27.72 1.29 2.23
N GLU A 127 -28.41 2.41 2.31
CA GLU A 127 -29.36 2.88 1.31
C GLU A 127 -28.66 3.92 0.42
N PRO A 128 -28.41 3.58 -0.87
CA PRO A 128 -27.72 4.48 -1.78
C PRO A 128 -28.62 5.61 -2.25
N HIS A 129 -28.05 6.81 -2.37
CA HIS A 129 -28.69 7.96 -2.98
C HIS A 129 -28.03 8.30 -4.30
N TYR A 130 -28.80 8.29 -5.36
CA TYR A 130 -28.31 8.53 -6.72
C TYR A 130 -28.47 10.00 -7.10
N ARG A 131 -27.38 10.65 -7.48
CA ARG A 131 -27.38 11.99 -8.07
C ARG A 131 -26.91 11.88 -9.52
N ASN A 132 -27.71 12.39 -10.48
CA ASN A 132 -27.44 12.29 -11.92
C ASN A 132 -27.19 10.84 -12.42
N GLY A 133 -27.90 9.85 -11.85
CA GLY A 133 -27.77 8.45 -12.22
C GLY A 133 -26.53 7.74 -11.66
N LYS A 134 -25.69 8.44 -10.87
CA LYS A 134 -24.54 7.85 -10.15
C LYS A 134 -24.78 7.89 -8.65
N ALA A 135 -24.59 6.77 -7.98
CA ALA A 135 -24.63 6.68 -6.53
C ALA A 135 -23.27 7.12 -5.98
N ASN A 136 -23.22 8.28 -5.32
CA ASN A 136 -22.00 8.80 -4.69
C ASN A 136 -22.13 8.92 -3.17
N TYR A 137 -23.33 8.72 -2.62
CA TYR A 137 -23.69 8.98 -1.23
C TYR A 137 -24.65 7.91 -0.74
N ALA A 138 -24.55 7.51 0.54
CA ALA A 138 -25.49 6.57 1.15
C ALA A 138 -25.69 6.84 2.65
N HIS A 139 -26.76 6.30 3.21
CA HIS A 139 -27.02 6.29 4.64
C HIS A 139 -26.89 4.87 5.19
N VAL A 140 -26.23 4.69 6.32
CA VAL A 140 -26.20 3.40 7.03
C VAL A 140 -27.60 3.17 7.62
N ARG A 141 -28.24 2.06 7.25
CA ARG A 141 -29.56 1.68 7.74
C ARG A 141 -29.52 0.61 8.82
N ARG A 142 -28.52 -0.23 8.77
CA ARG A 142 -28.35 -1.32 9.74
C ARG A 142 -26.89 -1.73 9.83
N ILE A 143 -26.45 -2.07 11.06
CA ILE A 143 -25.21 -2.77 11.29
C ILE A 143 -25.55 -4.26 11.26
N ILE A 144 -24.95 -5.00 10.31
CA ILE A 144 -25.18 -6.42 10.11
C ILE A 144 -24.35 -7.22 11.08
N LYS A 145 -23.04 -6.85 11.16
CA LYS A 145 -22.06 -7.51 12.02
C LYS A 145 -21.02 -6.50 12.50
N ARG A 146 -20.73 -6.55 13.79
CA ARG A 146 -19.59 -5.81 14.37
C ARG A 146 -18.28 -6.49 14.01
N ALA A 147 -17.32 -5.71 13.55
CA ALA A 147 -15.98 -6.21 13.26
C ALA A 147 -15.17 -6.42 14.55
N ASN A 148 -15.31 -5.52 15.50
CA ASN A 148 -14.44 -5.40 16.64
C ASN A 148 -15.22 -5.55 17.97
N GLU A 149 -15.30 -6.77 18.50
CA GLU A 149 -15.87 -7.00 19.84
C GLU A 149 -14.87 -6.65 20.94
N THR A 150 -13.58 -6.71 20.63
CA THR A 150 -12.46 -6.33 21.51
C THR A 150 -11.59 -5.29 20.81
N LEU A 151 -11.05 -4.34 21.60
CA LEU A 151 -10.20 -3.25 21.12
C LEU A 151 -8.95 -3.17 21.98
N ALA A 152 -7.79 -2.91 21.36
CA ALA A 152 -6.58 -2.56 22.07
C ALA A 152 -6.46 -1.03 22.23
N GLY A 153 -5.96 -0.55 23.36
CA GLY A 153 -5.82 0.88 23.60
C GLY A 153 -5.33 1.20 25.02
N ASP A 154 -5.35 2.48 25.36
CA ASP A 154 -4.77 3.01 26.57
C ASP A 154 -5.85 3.41 27.58
N ILE A 155 -5.61 3.14 28.86
CA ILE A 155 -6.41 3.67 29.96
C ILE A 155 -5.97 5.09 30.25
N ARG A 156 -6.95 5.98 30.41
CA ARG A 156 -6.78 7.37 30.86
C ARG A 156 -7.75 7.69 31.98
N ILE A 157 -7.23 8.21 33.07
CA ILE A 157 -8.04 8.66 34.21
C ILE A 157 -8.07 10.18 34.22
N ALA A 158 -9.25 10.78 34.02
CA ALA A 158 -9.44 12.21 34.02
C ALA A 158 -10.70 12.59 34.81
N ASN A 159 -10.57 13.59 35.70
CA ASN A 159 -11.69 14.10 36.53
C ASN A 159 -12.45 13.00 37.32
N GLY A 160 -11.71 12.00 37.81
CA GLY A 160 -12.25 10.87 38.59
C GLY A 160 -13.06 9.85 37.77
N LYS A 161 -13.00 9.93 36.45
CA LYS A 161 -13.58 8.94 35.54
C LYS A 161 -12.50 8.25 34.75
N THR A 162 -12.74 6.99 34.45
CA THR A 162 -11.84 6.17 33.65
C THR A 162 -12.35 6.05 32.22
N TYR A 163 -11.45 6.31 31.28
CA TYR A 163 -11.69 6.22 29.87
C TYR A 163 -10.67 5.28 29.22
N PHE A 164 -11.11 4.67 28.13
CA PHE A 164 -10.25 3.92 27.23
C PHE A 164 -10.16 4.67 25.90
N LEU A 165 -8.95 4.83 25.40
CA LEU A 165 -8.63 5.42 24.10
C LEU A 165 -8.10 4.32 23.17
N CYS A 166 -8.81 4.03 22.07
CA CYS A 166 -8.40 2.98 21.14
C CYS A 166 -7.10 3.37 20.42
N THR A 167 -6.18 2.42 20.26
CA THR A 167 -4.95 2.61 19.49
C THR A 167 -5.25 2.79 17.98
N ASN A 168 -6.34 2.21 17.47
CA ASN A 168 -6.76 2.39 16.08
C ASN A 168 -7.30 3.82 15.87
N PRO A 169 -6.62 4.67 15.08
CA PRO A 169 -7.02 6.06 14.87
C PRO A 169 -8.32 6.24 14.09
N LYS A 170 -8.89 5.15 13.56
CA LYS A 170 -10.21 5.14 12.90
C LYS A 170 -11.37 4.85 13.86
N ILE A 171 -11.07 4.53 15.13
CA ILE A 171 -12.06 4.35 16.21
C ILE A 171 -11.91 5.51 17.17
N HIS A 172 -12.64 6.59 16.89
CA HIS A 172 -12.42 7.91 17.47
C HIS A 172 -13.00 8.12 18.87
N ASN A 173 -13.93 7.27 19.30
CA ASN A 173 -14.64 7.52 20.53
C ASN A 173 -13.81 7.12 21.73
N TRP A 174 -13.92 7.92 22.79
CA TRP A 174 -13.53 7.50 24.11
C TRP A 174 -14.60 6.53 24.63
N PHE A 175 -14.18 5.43 25.24
CA PHE A 175 -15.07 4.46 25.85
C PHE A 175 -15.06 4.65 27.36
N GLU A 176 -16.22 4.66 28.01
CA GLU A 176 -16.30 4.55 29.46
C GLU A 176 -15.90 3.11 29.86
N VAL A 177 -15.12 3.00 30.92
CA VAL A 177 -14.66 1.71 31.44
C VAL A 177 -15.50 1.32 32.65
N SER A 178 -16.25 0.22 32.50
CA SER A 178 -17.10 -0.31 33.57
C SER A 178 -16.37 -1.19 34.58
N ASP A 179 -15.27 -1.82 34.20
CA ASP A 179 -14.41 -2.68 34.97
C ASP A 179 -12.97 -2.58 34.50
N LEU A 180 -12.07 -2.22 35.41
CA LEU A 180 -10.65 -1.98 35.16
C LEU A 180 -9.78 -3.25 35.13
N ASN A 181 -10.26 -4.34 35.71
CA ASN A 181 -9.47 -5.56 35.87
C ASN A 181 -8.01 -5.28 36.31
N SER A 182 -7.83 -4.52 37.38
CA SER A 182 -6.53 -4.05 37.92
C SER A 182 -5.70 -3.10 37.05
N ALA A 183 -6.20 -2.64 35.89
CA ALA A 183 -5.51 -1.63 35.08
C ALA A 183 -5.44 -0.27 35.79
N THR A 184 -4.34 0.43 35.56
CA THR A 184 -4.09 1.78 36.10
C THR A 184 -3.96 2.79 34.96
N ASP A 185 -3.90 4.09 35.31
CA ASP A 185 -3.67 5.14 34.31
C ASP A 185 -2.37 4.90 33.53
N GLY A 186 -2.42 5.05 32.21
CA GLY A 186 -1.29 4.80 31.32
C GLY A 186 -1.05 3.33 30.98
N ASN A 187 -1.87 2.39 31.44
CA ASN A 187 -1.76 1.01 30.96
C ASN A 187 -2.37 0.83 29.60
N LYS A 188 -1.72 0.04 28.77
CA LYS A 188 -2.26 -0.54 27.53
C LYS A 188 -3.05 -1.80 27.87
N VAL A 189 -4.25 -1.90 27.36
CA VAL A 189 -5.19 -2.97 27.69
C VAL A 189 -5.93 -3.49 26.46
N VAL A 190 -6.56 -4.65 26.62
CA VAL A 190 -7.62 -5.12 25.71
C VAL A 190 -8.97 -4.89 26.38
N LEU A 191 -9.81 -4.10 25.72
CA LEU A 191 -11.17 -3.78 26.17
C LEU A 191 -12.19 -4.62 25.41
N GLN A 192 -13.10 -5.32 26.11
CA GLN A 192 -14.29 -5.90 25.51
C GLN A 192 -15.40 -4.86 25.52
N VAL A 193 -15.95 -4.57 24.33
CA VAL A 193 -17.06 -3.62 24.19
C VAL A 193 -18.34 -4.27 24.67
N THR A 194 -18.99 -3.69 25.68
CA THR A 194 -20.26 -4.16 26.23
C THR A 194 -21.45 -3.38 25.70
N ASN A 195 -21.24 -2.11 25.33
CA ASN A 195 -22.25 -1.24 24.73
C ASN A 195 -21.57 -0.28 23.74
N TRP A 196 -22.09 -0.20 22.53
CA TRP A 196 -21.55 0.64 21.46
C TRP A 196 -21.98 2.10 21.52
N GLY A 197 -22.73 2.49 22.55
CA GLY A 197 -23.24 3.84 22.68
C GLY A 197 -24.23 4.26 21.58
N ASN A 198 -24.55 5.54 21.57
CA ASN A 198 -25.33 6.14 20.49
C ASN A 198 -24.92 7.62 20.35
N PRO A 199 -24.14 7.97 19.32
CA PRO A 199 -23.69 9.34 19.09
C PRO A 199 -24.83 10.36 18.98
N LEU A 200 -25.96 9.96 18.38
CA LEU A 200 -27.13 10.83 18.20
C LEU A 200 -27.78 11.21 19.56
N SER A 201 -27.65 10.39 20.58
CA SER A 201 -28.16 10.66 21.93
C SER A 201 -27.07 11.10 22.92
N GLY A 202 -25.82 11.30 22.44
CA GLY A 202 -24.68 11.66 23.28
C GLY A 202 -24.22 10.53 24.24
N LYS A 203 -24.69 9.31 24.06
CA LYS A 203 -24.27 8.16 24.89
C LYS A 203 -22.95 7.63 24.42
N MET A 204 -21.94 7.68 25.28
CA MET A 204 -20.63 7.10 25.02
C MET A 204 -20.71 5.56 24.96
N PRO A 205 -19.83 4.91 24.20
CA PRO A 205 -19.67 3.47 24.27
C PRO A 205 -19.04 3.06 25.62
N VAL A 206 -19.34 1.84 26.04
CA VAL A 206 -18.87 1.27 27.31
C VAL A 206 -18.19 -0.07 27.09
N GLY A 207 -17.12 -0.33 27.81
CA GLY A 207 -16.43 -1.61 27.79
C GLY A 207 -15.87 -1.99 29.15
N LYS A 208 -15.37 -3.22 29.22
CA LYS A 208 -14.64 -3.75 30.39
C LYS A 208 -13.25 -4.24 29.95
N VAL A 209 -12.26 -4.03 30.80
CA VAL A 209 -10.89 -4.54 30.53
C VAL A 209 -10.89 -6.06 30.74
N ILE A 210 -10.41 -6.80 29.76
CA ILE A 210 -10.27 -8.27 29.79
C ILE A 210 -8.81 -8.72 29.90
N GLU A 211 -7.86 -7.88 29.46
CA GLU A 211 -6.42 -8.16 29.49
C GLU A 211 -5.64 -6.87 29.74
N VAL A 212 -4.67 -6.88 30.65
CA VAL A 212 -3.73 -5.79 30.89
C VAL A 212 -2.41 -6.18 30.24
N LEU A 213 -1.96 -5.42 29.24
CA LEU A 213 -0.74 -5.73 28.47
C LEU A 213 0.52 -5.18 29.13
N GLY A 214 0.42 -4.05 29.84
CA GLY A 214 1.52 -3.40 30.53
C GLY A 214 1.45 -1.88 30.42
N LEU A 215 2.57 -1.19 30.69
CA LEU A 215 2.66 0.26 30.57
C LEU A 215 2.81 0.70 29.13
N SER A 216 1.98 1.64 28.68
CA SER A 216 2.07 2.21 27.33
C SER A 216 3.42 2.89 27.11
N GLY A 217 3.98 2.72 25.92
CA GLY A 217 5.30 3.22 25.54
C GLY A 217 6.42 2.17 25.67
N ASP A 218 6.19 1.07 26.35
CA ASP A 218 7.09 -0.08 26.29
C ASP A 218 6.97 -0.74 24.91
N PRO A 219 8.07 -0.95 24.16
CA PRO A 219 8.03 -1.51 22.81
C PRO A 219 7.34 -2.87 22.71
N GLN A 220 7.51 -3.73 23.72
CA GLN A 220 6.89 -5.06 23.72
C GLN A 220 5.38 -4.96 23.99
N VAL A 221 4.98 -4.05 24.86
CA VAL A 221 3.57 -3.79 25.17
C VAL A 221 2.86 -3.17 23.96
N GLU A 222 3.52 -2.25 23.26
CA GLU A 222 3.00 -1.65 22.02
C GLU A 222 2.82 -2.71 20.93
N LEU A 223 3.82 -3.59 20.73
CA LEU A 223 3.72 -4.69 19.79
C LEU A 223 2.57 -5.63 20.15
N MET A 224 2.40 -5.99 21.43
CA MET A 224 1.26 -6.81 21.85
C MET A 224 -0.07 -6.10 21.62
N GLY A 225 -0.13 -4.79 21.79
CA GLY A 225 -1.28 -3.96 21.42
C GLY A 225 -1.68 -4.11 19.95
N VAL A 226 -0.72 -4.00 19.03
CA VAL A 226 -0.94 -4.21 17.59
C VAL A 226 -1.38 -5.65 17.30
N ILE A 227 -0.71 -6.65 17.87
CA ILE A 227 -1.09 -8.06 17.71
C ILE A 227 -2.54 -8.32 18.13
N ARG A 228 -2.98 -7.74 19.27
CA ARG A 228 -4.37 -7.85 19.75
C ARG A 228 -5.36 -7.07 18.88
N GLN A 229 -4.96 -5.89 18.37
CA GLN A 229 -5.78 -5.08 17.48
C GLN A 229 -6.10 -5.83 16.19
N TYR A 230 -5.09 -6.50 15.60
CA TYR A 230 -5.25 -7.27 14.37
C TYR A 230 -5.68 -8.73 14.62
N LYS A 231 -5.89 -9.13 15.88
CA LYS A 231 -6.32 -10.49 16.29
C LYS A 231 -5.41 -11.59 15.72
N LEU A 232 -4.10 -11.30 15.68
CA LEU A 232 -3.13 -12.24 15.12
C LEU A 232 -2.97 -13.47 16.01
N PRO A 233 -3.01 -14.68 15.46
CA PRO A 233 -2.92 -15.91 16.24
C PRO A 233 -1.47 -16.16 16.68
N LEU A 234 -1.17 -16.04 17.96
CA LEU A 234 0.16 -16.29 18.52
C LEU A 234 0.49 -17.77 18.67
N GLU A 235 -0.51 -18.60 18.92
CA GLU A 235 -0.34 -20.02 19.17
C GLU A 235 -0.93 -20.86 18.03
N PHE A 236 -0.42 -22.06 17.87
CA PHE A 236 -0.98 -23.05 16.96
C PHE A 236 -1.89 -24.00 17.71
N PRO A 237 -3.02 -24.45 17.13
CA PRO A 237 -3.88 -25.48 17.71
C PRO A 237 -3.13 -26.80 17.94
N ASP A 238 -3.50 -27.55 18.97
CA ASP A 238 -2.90 -28.85 19.30
C ASP A 238 -2.92 -29.85 18.13
N SER A 239 -3.99 -29.84 17.31
CA SER A 239 -4.08 -30.68 16.12
C SER A 239 -2.99 -30.35 15.08
N VAL A 240 -2.63 -29.06 14.95
CA VAL A 240 -1.56 -28.61 14.06
C VAL A 240 -0.20 -29.01 14.59
N LEU A 241 0.03 -28.82 15.89
CA LEU A 241 1.28 -29.23 16.54
C LEU A 241 1.47 -30.74 16.46
N SER A 242 0.44 -31.54 16.75
CA SER A 242 0.49 -33.01 16.66
C SER A 242 0.77 -33.51 15.25
N GLU A 243 0.16 -32.90 14.20
CA GLU A 243 0.48 -33.22 12.81
C GLU A 243 1.93 -32.87 12.49
N THR A 244 2.40 -31.69 12.94
CA THR A 244 3.77 -31.26 12.72
C THR A 244 4.81 -32.18 13.37
N GLU A 245 4.52 -32.70 14.57
CA GLU A 245 5.40 -33.65 15.26
C GLU A 245 5.45 -35.02 14.56
N SER A 246 4.45 -35.36 13.75
CA SER A 246 4.44 -36.62 12.98
C SER A 246 5.41 -36.62 11.79
N PHE A 247 5.87 -35.46 11.34
CA PHE A 247 6.83 -35.36 10.23
C PHE A 247 8.23 -35.81 10.65
N SER A 248 8.86 -36.66 9.82
CA SER A 248 10.25 -37.08 10.03
C SER A 248 11.21 -35.93 9.71
N ASP A 249 12.27 -35.80 10.49
CA ASP A 249 13.39 -34.90 10.19
C ASP A 249 14.34 -35.53 9.14
N GLN A 250 14.21 -36.83 8.84
CA GLN A 250 15.04 -37.53 7.86
C GLN A 250 14.22 -37.81 6.58
N ILE A 251 14.84 -37.56 5.45
CA ILE A 251 14.30 -37.90 4.13
C ILE A 251 14.45 -39.41 3.90
N SER A 252 13.36 -40.06 3.49
CA SER A 252 13.40 -41.50 3.22
C SER A 252 14.25 -41.85 1.99
N ALA A 253 14.83 -43.04 1.96
CA ALA A 253 15.59 -43.52 0.80
C ALA A 253 14.72 -43.65 -0.48
N GLU A 254 13.40 -43.83 -0.33
CA GLU A 254 12.46 -43.86 -1.43
C GLU A 254 12.28 -42.48 -2.02
N GLU A 255 12.10 -41.46 -1.18
CA GLU A 255 12.00 -40.06 -1.57
C GLU A 255 13.26 -39.58 -2.28
N LEU A 256 14.43 -39.88 -1.74
CA LEU A 256 15.72 -39.55 -2.38
C LEU A 256 15.85 -40.14 -3.79
N ARG A 257 15.38 -41.40 -4.00
CA ARG A 257 15.44 -42.06 -5.31
C ARG A 257 14.44 -41.52 -6.32
N SER A 258 13.33 -40.97 -5.86
CA SER A 258 12.26 -40.42 -6.74
C SER A 258 12.60 -39.05 -7.29
N ARG A 259 13.54 -38.32 -6.69
CA ARG A 259 13.85 -36.92 -6.99
C ARG A 259 15.20 -36.79 -7.75
N LYS A 260 15.37 -35.61 -8.38
CA LYS A 260 16.67 -35.23 -8.93
C LYS A 260 17.63 -34.93 -7.79
N ASP A 261 18.77 -35.58 -7.78
CA ASP A 261 19.83 -35.36 -6.79
C ASP A 261 20.73 -34.20 -7.25
N PHE A 262 20.74 -33.12 -6.47
CA PHE A 262 21.60 -31.95 -6.66
C PHE A 262 22.45 -31.64 -5.42
N ARG A 263 22.68 -32.62 -4.55
CA ARG A 263 23.46 -32.44 -3.33
C ARG A 263 24.93 -32.14 -3.59
N ASP A 264 25.46 -32.57 -4.74
CA ASP A 264 26.84 -32.29 -5.17
C ASP A 264 26.94 -30.95 -5.95
N LEU A 265 25.83 -30.29 -6.21
CA LEU A 265 25.79 -28.98 -6.89
C LEU A 265 26.04 -27.89 -5.86
N PHE A 266 27.06 -27.05 -6.08
CA PHE A 266 27.34 -25.93 -5.19
C PHE A 266 26.16 -25.00 -5.05
N THR A 267 25.60 -24.94 -3.86
CA THR A 267 24.33 -24.28 -3.57
C THR A 267 24.46 -23.37 -2.34
N PHE A 268 23.87 -22.19 -2.38
CA PHE A 268 23.92 -21.27 -1.24
C PHE A 268 22.61 -20.45 -1.15
N THR A 269 22.35 -19.93 0.05
CA THR A 269 21.23 -18.98 0.30
C THR A 269 21.79 -17.59 0.55
N ILE A 270 21.00 -16.53 0.26
CA ILE A 270 21.28 -15.14 0.61
C ILE A 270 20.03 -14.56 1.25
N ASP A 271 20.09 -14.27 2.55
CA ASP A 271 18.95 -13.90 3.36
C ASP A 271 19.30 -12.78 4.35
N PRO A 272 18.31 -12.08 4.95
CA PRO A 272 18.58 -11.20 6.09
C PRO A 272 19.28 -11.93 7.23
N ILE A 273 20.17 -11.26 7.96
CA ILE A 273 20.97 -11.88 9.03
C ILE A 273 20.11 -12.56 10.10
N SER A 274 18.92 -12.02 10.37
CA SER A 274 17.96 -12.52 11.37
C SER A 274 17.06 -13.66 10.88
N ALA A 275 17.06 -13.97 9.57
CA ALA A 275 16.19 -14.99 8.99
C ALA A 275 16.54 -16.41 9.49
N LYS A 276 15.52 -17.26 9.63
CA LYS A 276 15.63 -18.67 10.01
C LYS A 276 14.85 -19.59 9.06
N ASP A 277 13.95 -19.01 8.29
CA ASP A 277 13.03 -19.64 7.34
C ASP A 277 13.51 -19.43 5.90
N PHE A 278 14.57 -20.14 5.52
CA PHE A 278 15.17 -20.03 4.19
C PHE A 278 14.28 -20.73 3.17
N ASP A 279 13.47 -19.95 2.45
CA ASP A 279 12.55 -20.42 1.41
C ASP A 279 13.28 -20.84 0.14
N ASP A 280 14.36 -20.16 -0.22
CA ASP A 280 15.04 -20.29 -1.49
C ASP A 280 16.56 -20.44 -1.36
N ALA A 281 17.16 -21.17 -2.29
CA ALA A 281 18.59 -21.31 -2.50
C ALA A 281 18.88 -21.24 -4.00
N ILE A 282 20.08 -20.86 -4.36
CA ILE A 282 20.52 -20.75 -5.74
C ILE A 282 21.79 -21.53 -6.03
N SER A 283 21.87 -22.04 -7.26
CA SER A 283 23.10 -22.55 -7.84
C SER A 283 23.28 -22.00 -9.25
N LEU A 284 24.50 -21.73 -9.65
CA LEU A 284 24.79 -21.13 -10.95
C LEU A 284 25.99 -21.77 -11.61
N GLU A 285 25.80 -22.33 -12.79
CA GLU A 285 26.84 -22.87 -13.63
C GLU A 285 27.12 -21.96 -14.83
N LYS A 286 28.41 -21.65 -15.06
CA LYS A 286 28.83 -20.96 -16.29
C LYS A 286 28.93 -21.98 -17.41
N LEU A 287 28.07 -21.87 -18.41
CA LEU A 287 28.10 -22.69 -19.61
C LEU A 287 29.03 -22.09 -20.67
N LYS A 288 29.44 -22.89 -21.66
CA LYS A 288 30.24 -22.39 -22.81
C LYS A 288 29.61 -21.19 -23.52
N ASN A 289 28.27 -21.16 -23.60
CA ASN A 289 27.52 -20.12 -24.33
C ASN A 289 26.45 -19.48 -23.45
N GLY A 290 26.73 -19.21 -22.17
CA GLY A 290 25.78 -18.56 -21.27
C GLY A 290 25.82 -19.10 -19.85
N TRP A 291 24.69 -19.24 -19.23
CA TRP A 291 24.55 -19.66 -17.82
C TRP A 291 23.43 -20.68 -17.67
N ARG A 292 23.54 -21.53 -16.66
CA ARG A 292 22.45 -22.35 -16.13
C ARG A 292 22.21 -21.93 -14.69
N LEU A 293 21.01 -21.39 -14.44
CA LEU A 293 20.54 -21.00 -13.12
C LEU A 293 19.62 -22.09 -12.58
N TYR A 294 19.83 -22.45 -11.32
CA TYR A 294 18.93 -23.29 -10.54
C TYR A 294 18.37 -22.42 -9.41
N VAL A 295 17.05 -22.33 -9.37
CA VAL A 295 16.30 -21.72 -8.25
C VAL A 295 15.62 -22.84 -7.50
N HIS A 296 16.13 -23.14 -6.32
CA HIS A 296 15.65 -24.21 -5.44
C HIS A 296 14.72 -23.60 -4.41
N ILE A 297 13.47 -24.06 -4.38
CA ILE A 297 12.47 -23.57 -3.43
C ILE A 297 12.06 -24.73 -2.52
N ALA A 298 12.00 -24.49 -1.21
CA ALA A 298 11.60 -25.46 -0.22
C ALA A 298 10.27 -26.15 -0.60
N ASP A 299 10.25 -27.48 -0.70
CA ASP A 299 9.05 -28.24 -1.10
C ASP A 299 8.09 -28.40 0.08
N VAL A 300 7.50 -27.29 0.54
CA VAL A 300 6.55 -27.25 1.66
C VAL A 300 5.32 -28.11 1.38
N ALA A 301 4.86 -28.15 0.11
CA ALA A 301 3.71 -28.96 -0.30
C ALA A 301 3.94 -30.49 -0.22
N HIS A 302 5.21 -30.92 -0.06
CA HIS A 302 5.50 -32.31 0.28
C HIS A 302 5.02 -32.66 1.67
N TYR A 303 5.23 -31.81 2.65
CA TYR A 303 4.85 -32.01 4.06
C TYR A 303 3.41 -31.55 4.33
N VAL A 304 3.06 -30.36 3.91
CA VAL A 304 1.78 -29.71 4.19
C VAL A 304 0.75 -30.09 3.14
N LYS A 305 -0.01 -31.19 3.40
CA LYS A 305 -1.06 -31.67 2.49
C LYS A 305 -2.33 -30.84 2.64
N MET A 306 -3.07 -30.65 1.56
CA MET A 306 -4.32 -29.86 1.56
C MET A 306 -5.41 -30.38 2.49
N SER A 307 -5.40 -31.68 2.81
CA SER A 307 -6.33 -32.30 3.73
C SER A 307 -5.91 -32.19 5.21
N GLY A 308 -4.69 -31.70 5.49
CA GLY A 308 -4.10 -31.64 6.82
C GLY A 308 -4.57 -30.45 7.65
N SER A 309 -4.38 -30.52 8.96
CA SER A 309 -4.67 -29.43 9.90
C SER A 309 -3.67 -28.26 9.73
N VAL A 310 -2.42 -28.57 9.36
CA VAL A 310 -1.38 -27.56 9.08
C VAL A 310 -1.79 -26.70 7.89
N PHE A 311 -2.29 -27.29 6.79
CA PHE A 311 -2.77 -26.53 5.64
C PHE A 311 -4.00 -25.67 6.00
N ALA A 312 -4.95 -26.24 6.76
CA ALA A 312 -6.12 -25.50 7.18
C ALA A 312 -5.77 -24.26 8.03
N GLU A 313 -4.77 -24.38 8.91
CA GLU A 313 -4.26 -23.26 9.70
C GLU A 313 -3.46 -22.26 8.84
N ALA A 314 -2.65 -22.73 7.88
CA ALA A 314 -1.95 -21.88 6.91
C ALA A 314 -2.94 -21.05 6.08
N VAL A 315 -4.06 -21.62 5.65
CA VAL A 315 -5.15 -20.89 4.97
C VAL A 315 -5.75 -19.82 5.88
N LYS A 316 -5.93 -20.09 7.17
CA LYS A 316 -6.47 -19.13 8.12
C LYS A 316 -5.50 -17.96 8.37
N ARG A 317 -4.20 -18.24 8.47
CA ARG A 317 -3.16 -17.23 8.70
C ARG A 317 -2.82 -16.43 7.43
N GLY A 318 -2.84 -17.06 6.26
CA GLY A 318 -2.57 -16.45 4.94
C GLY A 318 -1.12 -16.13 4.68
N ASN A 319 -0.43 -15.53 5.64
CA ASN A 319 1.03 -15.28 5.61
C ASN A 319 1.65 -15.25 7.01
N SER A 320 3.00 -15.21 7.03
CA SER A 320 3.75 -14.81 8.21
C SER A 320 3.71 -13.29 8.37
N PHE A 321 3.81 -12.81 9.62
CA PHE A 321 3.91 -11.39 9.97
C PHE A 321 5.31 -11.15 10.57
N TYR A 322 6.01 -10.16 10.01
CA TYR A 322 7.38 -9.83 10.40
C TYR A 322 7.39 -8.51 11.16
N PHE A 323 7.47 -8.60 12.48
CA PHE A 323 7.62 -7.43 13.34
C PHE A 323 9.06 -7.30 13.82
N PRO A 324 9.48 -6.11 14.23
CA PRO A 324 10.76 -5.95 14.90
C PRO A 324 10.91 -6.93 16.07
N LYS A 325 11.95 -7.76 16.02
CA LYS A 325 12.27 -8.81 17.02
C LYS A 325 11.20 -9.91 17.23
N LYS A 326 10.13 -9.97 16.44
CA LYS A 326 9.09 -11.00 16.57
C LYS A 326 8.49 -11.40 15.22
N VAL A 327 8.46 -12.68 14.93
CA VAL A 327 7.75 -13.24 13.78
C VAL A 327 6.54 -14.00 14.27
N ILE A 328 5.39 -13.81 13.62
CA ILE A 328 4.22 -14.67 13.78
C ILE A 328 4.13 -15.52 12.52
N PRO A 329 4.59 -16.77 12.55
CA PRO A 329 4.76 -17.57 11.35
C PRO A 329 3.44 -18.15 10.83
N MET A 330 3.34 -18.33 9.51
CA MET A 330 2.23 -19.02 8.86
C MET A 330 2.22 -20.51 9.20
N LEU A 331 3.40 -21.12 9.30
CA LEU A 331 3.60 -22.53 9.63
C LEU A 331 4.30 -22.67 10.98
N PRO A 332 4.08 -23.77 11.73
CA PRO A 332 4.83 -24.04 12.97
C PRO A 332 6.34 -23.97 12.76
N GLU A 333 7.08 -23.45 13.75
CA GLU A 333 8.53 -23.23 13.67
C GLU A 333 9.32 -24.50 13.33
N ARG A 334 8.85 -25.67 13.74
CA ARG A 334 9.46 -26.93 13.35
C ARG A 334 9.45 -27.15 11.83
N LEU A 335 8.39 -26.71 11.14
CA LEU A 335 8.34 -26.73 9.68
C LEU A 335 9.10 -25.55 9.09
N SER A 336 8.78 -24.34 9.49
CA SER A 336 9.32 -23.12 8.87
C SER A 336 10.84 -22.96 9.09
N ASN A 337 11.34 -23.26 10.29
CA ASN A 337 12.74 -22.98 10.66
C ASN A 337 13.66 -24.21 10.63
N LYS A 338 13.09 -25.44 10.48
CA LYS A 338 13.87 -26.69 10.49
C LYS A 338 13.62 -27.54 9.25
N ILE A 339 12.46 -28.21 9.17
CA ILE A 339 12.20 -29.25 8.17
C ILE A 339 12.26 -28.65 6.75
N CYS A 340 11.54 -27.54 6.50
CA CYS A 340 11.45 -26.93 5.20
C CYS A 340 12.58 -25.94 4.92
N SER A 341 13.11 -25.25 5.94
CA SER A 341 14.18 -24.26 5.77
C SER A 341 15.44 -24.86 5.13
N LEU A 342 15.96 -24.23 4.07
CA LEU A 342 17.09 -24.69 3.27
C LEU A 342 18.42 -24.42 3.97
N ARG A 343 18.56 -24.95 5.19
CA ARG A 343 19.72 -24.78 6.07
C ARG A 343 20.97 -25.44 5.48
N PRO A 344 22.15 -24.84 5.65
CA PRO A 344 23.39 -25.42 5.12
C PRO A 344 23.73 -26.78 5.77
N TRP A 345 24.36 -27.65 4.98
CA TRP A 345 24.81 -28.98 5.34
C TRP A 345 23.70 -29.96 5.77
N GLU A 346 22.49 -29.70 5.36
CA GLU A 346 21.35 -30.58 5.58
C GLU A 346 20.67 -30.93 4.23
N ASP A 347 20.34 -32.23 4.06
CA ASP A 347 19.55 -32.65 2.89
C ASP A 347 18.15 -32.03 2.96
N LYS A 348 17.73 -31.36 1.90
CA LYS A 348 16.42 -30.68 1.83
C LYS A 348 15.67 -31.02 0.56
N LEU A 349 14.35 -31.22 0.71
CA LEU A 349 13.46 -31.43 -0.44
C LEU A 349 13.11 -30.08 -1.06
N THR A 350 13.24 -29.98 -2.37
CA THR A 350 12.97 -28.75 -3.12
C THR A 350 12.16 -29.00 -4.38
N LEU A 351 11.49 -27.93 -4.84
CA LEU A 351 11.05 -27.77 -6.21
C LEU A 351 12.04 -26.84 -6.90
N THR A 352 12.75 -27.36 -7.92
CA THR A 352 13.81 -26.59 -8.58
C THR A 352 13.39 -26.16 -9.97
N VAL A 353 13.44 -24.86 -10.22
CA VAL A 353 13.34 -24.28 -11.57
C VAL A 353 14.75 -24.16 -12.15
N ILE A 354 15.00 -24.87 -13.26
CA ILE A 354 16.26 -24.85 -13.98
C ILE A 354 16.07 -23.99 -15.24
N THR A 355 16.91 -22.97 -15.41
CA THR A 355 16.83 -22.05 -16.54
C THR A 355 18.17 -21.91 -17.23
N ASP A 356 18.23 -22.22 -18.52
CA ASP A 356 19.39 -22.01 -19.37
C ASP A 356 19.27 -20.65 -20.09
N PHE A 357 20.32 -19.85 -19.98
CA PHE A 357 20.44 -18.56 -20.67
C PHE A 357 21.57 -18.60 -21.69
N ASN A 358 21.42 -17.92 -22.80
CA ASN A 358 22.54 -17.61 -23.67
C ASN A 358 23.36 -16.41 -23.15
N THR A 359 24.48 -16.08 -23.81
CA THR A 359 25.37 -14.96 -23.41
C THR A 359 24.70 -13.58 -23.40
N GLY A 360 23.57 -13.41 -24.05
CA GLY A 360 22.76 -12.18 -24.02
C GLY A 360 21.64 -12.19 -22.98
N GLY A 361 21.61 -13.17 -22.05
CA GLY A 361 20.57 -13.29 -21.03
C GLY A 361 19.22 -13.77 -21.53
N LYS A 362 19.11 -14.22 -22.80
CA LYS A 362 17.86 -14.79 -23.34
C LYS A 362 17.70 -16.23 -22.88
N ILE A 363 16.54 -16.54 -22.34
CA ILE A 363 16.16 -17.90 -21.94
C ILE A 363 16.10 -18.82 -23.16
N THR A 364 16.75 -19.97 -23.08
CA THR A 364 16.78 -21.00 -24.12
C THR A 364 16.05 -22.28 -23.73
N LYS A 365 16.04 -22.60 -22.43
CA LYS A 365 15.34 -23.76 -21.87
C LYS A 365 14.94 -23.49 -20.44
N GLN A 366 13.77 -23.98 -20.04
CA GLN A 366 13.33 -23.99 -18.64
C GLN A 366 12.62 -25.30 -18.30
N GLN A 367 12.77 -25.74 -17.07
CA GLN A 367 12.06 -26.91 -16.53
C GLN A 367 11.89 -26.82 -15.03
N LEU A 368 10.82 -27.42 -14.51
CA LEU A 368 10.57 -27.63 -13.08
C LEU A 368 10.81 -29.11 -12.75
N VAL A 369 11.48 -29.39 -11.66
CA VAL A 369 11.71 -30.76 -11.16
C VAL A 369 11.55 -30.80 -9.65
N GLU A 370 11.11 -31.97 -9.12
CA GLU A 370 11.27 -32.29 -7.70
C GLU A 370 12.72 -32.73 -7.49
N SER A 371 13.40 -32.19 -6.48
CA SER A 371 14.80 -32.40 -6.24
C SER A 371 15.14 -32.51 -4.76
N VAL A 372 16.38 -32.92 -4.49
CA VAL A 372 17.02 -32.85 -3.19
C VAL A 372 18.32 -32.08 -3.34
N ILE A 373 18.58 -31.17 -2.41
CA ILE A 373 19.80 -30.37 -2.32
C ILE A 373 20.45 -30.52 -0.95
N CYS A 374 21.71 -30.17 -0.87
CA CYS A 374 22.41 -29.88 0.38
C CYS A 374 23.10 -28.53 0.20
N SER A 375 22.61 -27.49 0.84
CA SER A 375 23.20 -26.14 0.72
C SER A 375 24.57 -26.11 1.35
N ASP A 376 25.57 -25.57 0.63
CA ASP A 376 26.97 -25.51 1.10
C ASP A 376 27.17 -24.32 2.05
N GLN A 377 26.41 -23.21 1.86
CA GLN A 377 26.61 -22.01 2.64
C GLN A 377 25.34 -21.15 2.75
N ARG A 378 25.18 -20.52 3.90
CA ARG A 378 24.22 -19.45 4.12
C ARG A 378 24.98 -18.12 4.17
N LEU A 379 24.55 -17.15 3.37
CA LEU A 379 25.08 -15.79 3.34
C LEU A 379 24.01 -14.79 3.79
N SER A 380 24.46 -13.68 4.33
CA SER A 380 23.62 -12.50 4.50
C SER A 380 23.77 -11.53 3.32
N TYR A 381 22.80 -10.65 3.11
CA TYR A 381 22.90 -9.60 2.10
C TYR A 381 24.13 -8.72 2.33
N GLU A 382 24.42 -8.39 3.58
CA GLU A 382 25.54 -7.54 3.99
C GLU A 382 26.90 -8.20 3.67
N GLU A 383 27.03 -9.52 3.85
CA GLU A 383 28.27 -10.26 3.50
C GLU A 383 28.51 -10.24 2.00
N VAL A 384 27.45 -10.41 1.20
CA VAL A 384 27.56 -10.39 -0.27
C VAL A 384 27.89 -9.00 -0.78
N ASP A 385 27.25 -7.97 -0.23
CA ASP A 385 27.53 -6.57 -0.61
C ASP A 385 28.96 -6.17 -0.21
N ALA A 386 29.44 -6.55 0.98
CA ALA A 386 30.80 -6.32 1.41
C ALA A 386 31.82 -6.96 0.44
N PHE A 387 31.53 -8.17 -0.06
CA PHE A 387 32.35 -8.79 -1.10
C PHE A 387 32.35 -7.99 -2.40
N PHE A 388 31.17 -7.48 -2.84
CA PHE A 388 31.07 -6.68 -4.07
C PHE A 388 31.74 -5.32 -3.97
N GLU A 389 31.87 -4.79 -2.77
CA GLU A 389 32.61 -3.56 -2.46
C GLU A 389 34.13 -3.76 -2.42
N GLY A 390 34.61 -5.01 -2.46
CA GLY A 390 36.03 -5.35 -2.43
C GLY A 390 36.61 -5.45 -1.02
N ASN A 391 35.78 -5.56 0.00
CA ASN A 391 36.20 -5.89 1.35
C ASN A 391 36.71 -7.32 1.39
N ASP A 392 37.81 -7.54 2.13
CA ASP A 392 38.48 -8.85 2.23
C ASP A 392 37.60 -9.79 3.08
N ASN A 393 36.85 -10.63 2.39
CA ASN A 393 36.03 -11.65 3.02
C ASN A 393 36.69 -13.00 2.78
N ASP A 394 36.78 -13.85 3.80
CA ASP A 394 37.28 -15.23 3.73
C ASP A 394 36.36 -16.19 2.94
N LEU A 395 35.85 -15.72 1.80
CA LEU A 395 35.00 -16.51 0.91
C LEU A 395 35.81 -17.44 0.05
N SER A 396 35.36 -18.69 -0.11
CA SER A 396 36.00 -19.66 -0.99
C SER A 396 36.05 -19.17 -2.44
N GLU A 397 37.07 -19.55 -3.22
CA GLU A 397 37.16 -19.17 -4.65
C GLU A 397 35.92 -19.59 -5.45
N GLN A 398 35.34 -20.76 -5.13
CA GLN A 398 34.12 -21.25 -5.76
C GLN A 398 32.92 -20.33 -5.50
N LEU A 399 32.75 -19.86 -4.26
CA LEU A 399 31.72 -18.94 -3.90
C LEU A 399 31.90 -17.55 -4.56
N GLN A 400 33.14 -17.03 -4.50
CA GLN A 400 33.47 -15.76 -5.17
C GLN A 400 33.15 -15.81 -6.68
N GLN A 401 33.49 -16.92 -7.35
CA GLN A 401 33.16 -17.12 -8.75
C GLN A 401 31.64 -17.20 -8.99
N SER A 402 30.92 -17.91 -8.11
CA SER A 402 29.46 -18.03 -8.19
C SER A 402 28.76 -16.67 -8.01
N LEU A 403 29.19 -15.88 -7.02
CA LEU A 403 28.66 -14.53 -6.77
C LEU A 403 28.95 -13.57 -7.94
N ASN A 404 30.15 -13.61 -8.51
CA ASN A 404 30.49 -12.79 -9.70
C ASN A 404 29.65 -13.19 -10.92
N ASN A 405 29.43 -14.48 -11.15
CA ASN A 405 28.54 -14.96 -12.22
C ASN A 405 27.09 -14.55 -11.97
N ALA A 406 26.61 -14.61 -10.72
CA ALA A 406 25.27 -14.18 -10.34
C ALA A 406 25.07 -12.67 -10.58
N ARG A 407 26.05 -11.85 -10.21
CA ARG A 407 26.09 -10.41 -10.48
C ARG A 407 26.02 -10.09 -11.98
N GLU A 408 26.81 -10.82 -12.79
CA GLU A 408 26.83 -10.64 -14.25
C GLU A 408 25.47 -10.99 -14.87
N LEU A 409 24.88 -12.13 -14.50
CA LEU A 409 23.59 -12.55 -15.00
C LEU A 409 22.47 -11.62 -14.54
N SER A 410 22.46 -11.23 -13.27
CA SER A 410 21.46 -10.32 -12.70
C SER A 410 21.44 -8.95 -13.42
N ALA A 411 22.62 -8.39 -13.73
CA ALA A 411 22.72 -7.16 -14.50
C ALA A 411 22.08 -7.28 -15.90
N LEU A 412 22.32 -8.39 -16.60
CA LEU A 412 21.68 -8.66 -17.89
C LEU A 412 20.16 -8.80 -17.78
N LEU A 413 19.68 -9.49 -16.75
CA LEU A 413 18.24 -9.65 -16.50
C LEU A 413 17.57 -8.32 -16.18
N THR A 414 18.20 -7.47 -15.38
CA THR A 414 17.72 -6.10 -15.09
C THR A 414 17.58 -5.29 -16.39
N ASP A 415 18.58 -5.31 -17.26
CA ASP A 415 18.53 -4.62 -18.57
C ASP A 415 17.41 -5.14 -19.47
N ILE A 416 17.18 -6.46 -19.48
CA ILE A 416 16.09 -7.08 -20.25
C ILE A 416 14.73 -6.64 -19.70
N ARG A 417 14.55 -6.64 -18.39
CA ARG A 417 13.29 -6.24 -17.75
C ARG A 417 12.96 -4.77 -17.97
N LEU A 418 13.95 -3.89 -17.82
CA LEU A 418 13.76 -2.47 -18.13
C LEU A 418 13.29 -2.28 -19.58
N ARG A 419 13.86 -3.02 -20.54
CA ARG A 419 13.39 -2.99 -21.94
C ARG A 419 11.99 -3.55 -22.13
N ASN A 420 11.57 -4.49 -21.28
CA ASN A 420 10.24 -5.09 -21.32
C ASN A 420 9.18 -4.28 -20.56
N GLY A 421 9.55 -3.14 -19.96
CA GLY A 421 8.60 -2.25 -19.31
C GLY A 421 8.51 -2.39 -17.79
N TYR A 422 9.50 -3.01 -17.14
CA TYR A 422 9.60 -3.02 -15.68
C TYR A 422 9.74 -1.59 -15.16
N ILE A 423 8.88 -1.19 -14.23
CA ILE A 423 8.90 0.14 -13.63
C ILE A 423 9.59 0.04 -12.25
N PHE A 424 10.79 0.57 -12.19
CA PHE A 424 11.56 0.61 -10.96
C PHE A 424 11.29 1.91 -10.21
N PHE A 425 11.02 1.83 -8.90
CA PHE A 425 10.90 2.95 -7.98
C PHE A 425 12.01 2.85 -6.94
N ASP A 426 12.77 3.94 -6.78
CA ASP A 426 13.79 4.04 -5.73
C ASP A 426 13.13 4.54 -4.43
N LEU A 427 12.61 3.63 -3.64
CA LEU A 427 11.90 3.93 -2.39
C LEU A 427 12.57 3.18 -1.24
N PRO A 428 13.54 3.80 -0.57
CA PRO A 428 14.24 3.18 0.54
C PRO A 428 13.29 2.87 1.71
N GLU A 429 13.52 1.75 2.38
CA GLU A 429 12.77 1.30 3.55
C GLU A 429 13.42 1.78 4.85
N LEU A 430 12.61 1.88 5.92
CA LEU A 430 13.10 2.23 7.24
C LEU A 430 13.79 1.03 7.89
N GLU A 431 14.98 1.25 8.40
CA GLU A 431 15.73 0.27 9.18
C GLU A 431 15.89 0.76 10.63
N TYR A 432 15.74 -0.17 11.58
CA TYR A 432 15.72 0.11 13.00
C TYR A 432 16.91 -0.56 13.69
N GLU A 433 17.80 0.24 14.30
CA GLU A 433 18.80 -0.25 15.24
C GLU A 433 18.22 -0.20 16.67
N TYR A 434 18.27 -1.32 17.38
CA TYR A 434 17.73 -1.44 18.75
C TYR A 434 18.85 -1.50 19.78
N ASP A 435 18.57 -0.99 20.98
CA ASP A 435 19.38 -1.24 22.15
C ASP A 435 19.10 -2.63 22.76
N ASN A 436 19.79 -2.95 23.86
CA ASN A 436 19.65 -4.23 24.55
C ASN A 436 18.26 -4.41 25.19
N GLU A 437 17.58 -3.33 25.51
CA GLU A 437 16.26 -3.30 26.16
C GLU A 437 15.11 -3.36 25.13
N GLY A 438 15.43 -3.14 23.85
CA GLY A 438 14.47 -3.21 22.74
C GLY A 438 13.91 -1.86 22.29
N PHE A 439 14.42 -0.75 22.85
CA PHE A 439 14.09 0.58 22.37
C PHE A 439 14.89 0.91 21.12
N ILE A 440 14.33 1.78 20.27
CA ILE A 440 15.00 2.24 19.07
C ILE A 440 16.16 3.15 19.47
N LYS A 441 17.37 2.76 19.08
CA LYS A 441 18.60 3.53 19.25
C LYS A 441 18.82 4.47 18.06
N ARG A 442 18.49 4.00 16.85
CA ARG A 442 18.67 4.75 15.60
C ARG A 442 17.67 4.33 14.53
N LEU A 443 17.29 5.30 13.71
CA LEU A 443 16.49 5.11 12.48
C LEU A 443 17.36 5.47 11.29
N THR A 444 17.45 4.57 10.31
CA THR A 444 18.18 4.76 9.05
C THR A 444 17.31 4.36 7.86
N LEU A 445 17.76 4.66 6.66
CA LEU A 445 17.18 4.13 5.43
C LEU A 445 18.08 2.99 4.94
N ALA A 446 17.46 1.86 4.61
CA ALA A 446 18.12 0.77 3.92
C ALA A 446 18.00 1.01 2.40
N ASP A 447 19.13 1.00 1.70
CA ASP A 447 19.16 1.06 0.25
C ASP A 447 19.01 -0.35 -0.33
N GLU A 448 18.31 -0.46 -1.46
CA GLU A 448 18.28 -1.70 -2.22
C GLU A 448 19.64 -1.96 -2.88
N THR A 449 20.33 -2.99 -2.42
CA THR A 449 21.70 -3.29 -2.81
C THR A 449 21.79 -4.24 -4.02
N GLU A 450 23.02 -4.49 -4.52
CA GLU A 450 23.24 -5.44 -5.62
C GLU A 450 22.86 -6.87 -5.24
N SER A 451 23.09 -7.27 -4.00
CA SER A 451 22.73 -8.60 -3.49
C SER A 451 21.22 -8.84 -3.50
N HIS A 452 20.43 -7.84 -3.08
CA HIS A 452 18.96 -7.88 -3.16
C HIS A 452 18.48 -8.04 -4.62
N LYS A 453 19.07 -7.30 -5.56
CA LYS A 453 18.72 -7.37 -6.99
C LYS A 453 19.04 -8.73 -7.62
N ILE A 454 20.09 -9.41 -7.16
CA ILE A 454 20.41 -10.76 -7.62
C ILE A 454 19.28 -11.71 -7.26
N ILE A 455 18.90 -11.76 -5.99
CA ILE A 455 17.83 -12.64 -5.51
C ILE A 455 16.50 -12.28 -6.16
N GLU A 456 16.12 -11.00 -6.18
CA GLU A 456 14.90 -10.54 -6.85
C GLU A 456 14.85 -11.01 -8.31
N ASN A 457 15.93 -10.78 -9.07
CA ASN A 457 15.99 -11.17 -10.48
C ASN A 457 15.81 -12.67 -10.69
N PHE A 458 16.41 -13.50 -9.84
CA PHE A 458 16.31 -14.94 -9.98
C PHE A 458 14.94 -15.48 -9.56
N MET A 459 14.37 -14.92 -8.50
CA MET A 459 13.01 -15.25 -8.06
C MET A 459 11.97 -14.85 -9.10
N LEU A 460 12.11 -13.68 -9.73
CA LEU A 460 11.23 -13.24 -10.81
C LEU A 460 11.28 -14.18 -12.04
N VAL A 461 12.46 -14.71 -12.39
CA VAL A 461 12.59 -15.71 -13.48
C VAL A 461 11.80 -16.99 -13.15
N ALA A 462 11.91 -17.49 -11.91
CA ALA A 462 11.17 -18.68 -11.49
C ALA A 462 9.65 -18.43 -11.45
N ASN A 463 9.23 -17.32 -10.85
CA ASN A 463 7.83 -16.94 -10.72
C ASN A 463 7.13 -16.80 -12.09
N GLU A 464 7.78 -16.12 -13.04
CA GLU A 464 7.27 -15.93 -14.41
C GLU A 464 7.15 -17.28 -15.15
N TYR A 465 8.16 -18.16 -15.04
CA TYR A 465 8.11 -19.47 -15.67
C TYR A 465 6.96 -20.32 -15.15
N ILE A 466 6.76 -20.38 -13.82
CA ILE A 466 5.69 -21.15 -13.20
C ILE A 466 4.32 -20.60 -13.61
N ALA A 467 4.17 -19.27 -13.63
CA ALA A 467 2.93 -18.63 -14.10
C ALA A 467 2.59 -19.06 -15.54
N LYS A 468 3.55 -18.95 -16.48
CA LYS A 468 3.37 -19.37 -17.88
C LYS A 468 2.99 -20.85 -18.00
N LYS A 469 3.70 -21.72 -17.27
CA LYS A 469 3.41 -23.16 -17.32
C LYS A 469 2.05 -23.52 -16.75
N LEU A 470 1.64 -22.92 -15.66
CA LEU A 470 0.29 -23.14 -15.11
C LEU A 470 -0.79 -22.54 -16.00
N THR A 471 -0.55 -21.40 -16.66
CA THR A 471 -1.46 -20.84 -17.65
C THR A 471 -1.69 -21.80 -18.82
N GLU A 472 -0.62 -22.49 -19.29
CA GLU A 472 -0.70 -23.45 -20.39
C GLU A 472 -1.39 -24.77 -19.99
N LEU A 473 -1.18 -25.26 -18.77
CA LEU A 473 -1.51 -26.65 -18.39
C LEU A 473 -2.68 -26.77 -17.40
N SER A 474 -2.95 -25.74 -16.61
CA SER A 474 -4.01 -25.77 -15.60
C SER A 474 -5.28 -25.07 -16.10
N PRO A 475 -6.48 -25.62 -15.85
CA PRO A 475 -7.74 -24.96 -16.23
C PRO A 475 -7.98 -23.65 -15.46
N THR A 476 -7.38 -23.50 -14.28
CA THR A 476 -7.44 -22.30 -13.44
C THR A 476 -6.22 -22.27 -12.54
N THR A 477 -5.58 -21.11 -12.40
CA THR A 477 -4.45 -20.91 -11.50
C THR A 477 -4.60 -19.63 -10.69
N LEU A 478 -3.63 -19.35 -9.81
CA LEU A 478 -3.50 -18.08 -9.10
C LEU A 478 -2.46 -17.23 -9.77
N TYR A 479 -2.82 -15.97 -10.02
CA TYR A 479 -1.93 -14.94 -10.53
C TYR A 479 -1.69 -13.88 -9.48
N ARG A 480 -0.51 -13.26 -9.52
CA ARG A 480 -0.24 -11.98 -8.89
C ARG A 480 -0.46 -10.91 -9.94
N ILE A 481 -1.61 -10.25 -9.90
CA ILE A 481 -2.00 -9.26 -10.89
C ILE A 481 -1.73 -7.83 -10.39
N HIS A 482 -1.36 -6.97 -11.33
CA HIS A 482 -1.30 -5.54 -11.12
C HIS A 482 -1.94 -4.86 -12.32
N GLU A 483 -3.18 -4.43 -12.14
CA GLU A 483 -3.97 -3.82 -13.20
C GLU A 483 -3.36 -2.49 -13.67
N ASP A 484 -3.68 -2.08 -14.87
CA ASP A 484 -3.28 -0.78 -15.42
C ASP A 484 -3.79 0.37 -14.52
N PRO A 485 -3.03 1.47 -14.41
CA PRO A 485 -3.43 2.61 -13.61
C PRO A 485 -4.72 3.26 -14.12
N ASP A 486 -5.47 3.88 -13.21
CA ASP A 486 -6.63 4.70 -13.57
C ASP A 486 -6.17 5.91 -14.41
N PRO A 487 -6.65 6.07 -15.66
CA PRO A 487 -6.24 7.17 -16.51
C PRO A 487 -6.48 8.56 -15.90
N THR A 488 -7.55 8.72 -15.12
CA THR A 488 -7.90 9.99 -14.48
C THR A 488 -6.92 10.34 -13.35
N LYS A 489 -6.52 9.33 -12.58
CA LYS A 489 -5.52 9.53 -11.51
C LYS A 489 -4.15 9.84 -12.09
N LEU A 490 -3.74 9.09 -13.10
CA LEU A 490 -2.46 9.31 -13.78
C LEU A 490 -2.40 10.70 -14.43
N GLN A 491 -3.49 11.13 -15.09
CA GLN A 491 -3.57 12.46 -15.69
C GLN A 491 -3.37 13.57 -14.64
N ARG A 492 -3.96 13.45 -13.45
CA ARG A 492 -3.76 14.42 -12.35
C ARG A 492 -2.30 14.47 -11.90
N VAL A 493 -1.62 13.31 -11.84
CA VAL A 493 -0.19 13.25 -11.50
C VAL A 493 0.64 13.93 -12.58
N VAL A 494 0.36 13.68 -13.85
CA VAL A 494 1.05 14.33 -14.98
C VAL A 494 0.84 15.85 -14.96
N GLU A 495 -0.37 16.33 -14.67
CA GLU A 495 -0.68 17.75 -14.51
C GLU A 495 0.12 18.35 -13.34
N LEU A 496 0.17 17.67 -12.18
CA LEU A 496 0.97 18.10 -11.04
C LEU A 496 2.46 18.20 -11.41
N LEU A 497 3.04 17.17 -11.99
CA LEU A 497 4.45 17.13 -12.38
C LEU A 497 4.82 18.24 -13.35
N SER A 498 3.90 18.62 -14.24
CA SER A 498 4.10 19.73 -15.18
C SER A 498 4.32 21.08 -14.49
N HIS A 499 3.69 21.32 -13.32
CA HIS A 499 3.93 22.53 -12.51
C HIS A 499 5.35 22.57 -11.93
N TYR A 500 5.99 21.40 -11.79
CA TYR A 500 7.37 21.25 -11.31
C TYR A 500 8.39 21.07 -12.45
N GLY A 501 7.99 21.40 -13.70
CA GLY A 501 8.88 21.35 -14.85
C GLY A 501 9.16 19.96 -15.42
N VAL A 502 8.49 18.92 -14.90
CA VAL A 502 8.62 17.53 -15.40
C VAL A 502 7.56 17.27 -16.46
N SER A 503 7.98 16.96 -17.68
CA SER A 503 7.08 16.73 -18.81
C SER A 503 6.83 15.24 -19.04
N PHE A 504 5.57 14.88 -19.27
CA PHE A 504 5.18 13.52 -19.67
C PHE A 504 5.23 13.38 -21.18
N TYR A 505 5.96 12.38 -21.67
CA TYR A 505 6.05 12.05 -23.08
C TYR A 505 5.49 10.65 -23.33
N GLN A 506 4.49 10.57 -24.19
CA GLN A 506 3.94 9.27 -24.60
C GLN A 506 4.97 8.50 -25.43
N ARG A 507 5.20 7.24 -25.03
CA ARG A 507 6.07 6.25 -25.69
C ARG A 507 5.24 5.11 -26.27
N ASP A 508 5.90 4.07 -26.75
CA ASP A 508 5.28 2.91 -27.40
C ASP A 508 4.32 2.15 -26.46
N SER A 509 4.55 2.23 -25.14
CA SER A 509 3.67 1.70 -24.11
C SER A 509 3.53 2.67 -22.94
N LEU A 510 2.50 2.47 -22.10
CA LEU A 510 2.32 3.25 -20.88
C LEU A 510 3.49 3.01 -19.89
N ASN A 511 3.96 1.75 -19.80
CA ASN A 511 5.13 1.41 -19.00
C ASN A 511 6.36 2.20 -19.45
N ALA A 512 6.66 2.20 -20.77
CA ALA A 512 7.78 2.97 -21.32
C ALA A 512 7.63 4.49 -21.10
N SER A 513 6.39 4.99 -21.09
CA SER A 513 6.11 6.41 -20.81
C SER A 513 6.41 6.76 -19.36
N ILE A 514 6.02 5.90 -18.41
CA ILE A 514 6.29 6.09 -16.97
C ILE A 514 7.79 5.91 -16.68
N GLN A 515 8.45 4.90 -17.26
CA GLN A 515 9.91 4.74 -17.14
C GLN A 515 10.65 5.99 -17.62
N TYR A 516 10.25 6.54 -18.77
CA TYR A 516 10.85 7.76 -19.30
C TYR A 516 10.60 8.96 -18.39
N LEU A 517 9.40 9.06 -17.81
CA LEU A 517 9.05 10.10 -16.84
C LEU A 517 9.99 10.04 -15.62
N LEU A 518 10.15 8.86 -15.01
CA LEU A 518 11.06 8.64 -13.89
C LEU A 518 12.52 8.97 -14.27
N TYR A 519 12.99 8.48 -15.42
CA TYR A 519 14.35 8.75 -15.90
C TYR A 519 14.61 10.23 -16.21
N SER A 520 13.59 11.00 -16.60
CA SER A 520 13.72 12.41 -16.99
C SER A 520 13.69 13.39 -15.83
N MET A 521 13.59 12.91 -14.58
CA MET A 521 13.61 13.79 -13.41
C MET A 521 14.94 14.52 -13.28
N PRO A 522 14.92 15.84 -12.93
CA PRO A 522 16.12 16.70 -12.99
C PRO A 522 17.23 16.29 -12.02
N ASP A 523 16.86 15.86 -10.82
CA ASP A 523 17.81 15.50 -9.76
C ASP A 523 17.21 14.47 -8.79
N PRO A 524 18.03 13.89 -7.87
CA PRO A 524 17.57 12.86 -6.93
C PRO A 524 16.47 13.31 -5.94
N ASP A 525 16.38 14.61 -5.61
CA ASP A 525 15.36 15.10 -4.69
C ASP A 525 13.95 14.95 -5.29
N TYR A 526 13.81 15.00 -6.64
CA TYR A 526 12.56 14.75 -7.34
C TYR A 526 12.06 13.30 -7.12
N HIS A 527 12.96 12.31 -7.13
CA HIS A 527 12.61 10.92 -6.88
C HIS A 527 12.03 10.71 -5.48
N LYS A 528 12.62 11.32 -4.45
CA LYS A 528 12.13 11.24 -3.06
C LYS A 528 10.66 11.64 -2.91
N VAL A 529 10.20 12.57 -3.75
CA VAL A 529 8.84 13.13 -3.71
C VAL A 529 7.92 12.46 -4.73
N PHE A 530 8.33 12.46 -6.00
CA PHE A 530 7.43 12.12 -7.10
C PHE A 530 7.29 10.64 -7.35
N ASP A 531 8.28 9.80 -7.03
CA ASP A 531 8.16 8.34 -7.14
C ASP A 531 7.01 7.84 -6.27
N ARG A 532 6.88 8.33 -5.03
CA ARG A 532 5.76 8.00 -4.14
C ARG A 532 4.41 8.50 -4.68
N ILE A 533 4.36 9.66 -5.31
CA ILE A 533 3.14 10.23 -5.89
C ILE A 533 2.70 9.41 -7.10
N ILE A 534 3.65 9.04 -7.98
CA ILE A 534 3.41 8.19 -9.14
C ILE A 534 2.94 6.81 -8.68
N LEU A 535 3.66 6.17 -7.74
CA LEU A 535 3.32 4.86 -7.21
C LEU A 535 1.90 4.83 -6.61
N ARG A 536 1.50 5.87 -5.85
CA ARG A 536 0.14 5.99 -5.28
C ARG A 536 -0.95 6.17 -6.34
N SER A 537 -0.61 6.58 -7.56
CA SER A 537 -1.56 6.67 -8.67
C SER A 537 -1.81 5.31 -9.33
N LEU A 538 -0.89 4.36 -9.14
CA LEU A 538 -1.05 2.99 -9.60
C LEU A 538 -2.05 2.23 -8.73
N LYS A 539 -2.58 1.13 -9.26
CA LYS A 539 -3.39 0.21 -8.47
C LYS A 539 -2.50 -0.65 -7.58
N LYS A 540 -3.05 -1.20 -6.50
CA LYS A 540 -2.33 -2.21 -5.72
C LYS A 540 -2.36 -3.56 -6.42
N ALA A 541 -1.26 -4.30 -6.35
CA ALA A 541 -1.22 -5.68 -6.76
C ALA A 541 -2.09 -6.54 -5.83
N LYS A 542 -2.68 -7.61 -6.36
CA LYS A 542 -3.53 -8.55 -5.62
C LYS A 542 -3.43 -9.95 -6.21
N TYR A 543 -3.86 -10.95 -5.45
CA TYR A 543 -4.02 -12.30 -5.98
C TYR A 543 -5.37 -12.45 -6.67
N SER A 544 -5.41 -13.16 -7.79
CA SER A 544 -6.63 -13.37 -8.57
C SER A 544 -6.56 -14.70 -9.35
N THR A 545 -7.72 -15.25 -9.67
CA THR A 545 -7.85 -16.32 -10.65
C THR A 545 -8.06 -15.80 -12.08
N GLU A 546 -8.22 -14.49 -12.24
CA GLU A 546 -8.34 -13.85 -13.54
C GLU A 546 -6.95 -13.62 -14.13
N HIS A 547 -6.76 -13.98 -15.40
CA HIS A 547 -5.51 -13.77 -16.12
C HIS A 547 -5.40 -12.31 -16.54
N ILE A 548 -4.75 -11.51 -15.71
CA ILE A 548 -4.46 -10.10 -15.93
C ILE A 548 -2.96 -9.91 -15.73
N ARG A 549 -2.33 -9.10 -16.58
CA ARG A 549 -0.89 -8.82 -16.50
C ARG A 549 -0.48 -8.17 -15.18
N HIS A 550 0.80 -8.25 -14.87
CA HIS A 550 1.40 -7.47 -13.79
C HIS A 550 2.01 -6.18 -14.35
N PHE A 551 1.26 -5.08 -14.33
CA PHE A 551 1.63 -3.80 -14.93
C PHE A 551 3.03 -3.32 -14.48
N GLY A 552 3.30 -3.23 -13.17
CA GLY A 552 4.56 -2.72 -12.65
C GLY A 552 5.79 -3.52 -13.08
N LEU A 553 5.67 -4.85 -13.21
CA LEU A 553 6.74 -5.73 -13.68
C LEU A 553 6.84 -5.81 -15.22
N GLY A 554 5.82 -5.33 -15.96
CA GLY A 554 5.74 -5.47 -17.41
C GLY A 554 5.61 -6.93 -17.87
N MET A 555 5.01 -7.80 -17.03
CA MET A 555 4.86 -9.24 -17.29
C MET A 555 3.40 -9.60 -17.59
N GLU A 556 3.17 -10.41 -18.62
CA GLU A 556 1.82 -10.91 -18.96
C GLU A 556 1.36 -12.02 -18.02
N ASP A 557 2.26 -12.93 -17.67
CA ASP A 557 2.04 -14.02 -16.73
C ASP A 557 2.91 -13.82 -15.51
N TYR A 558 2.30 -13.71 -14.33
CA TYR A 558 3.04 -13.61 -13.09
C TYR A 558 2.30 -14.23 -11.92
N THR A 559 3.02 -14.99 -11.11
CA THR A 559 2.53 -15.55 -9.84
C THR A 559 3.64 -15.53 -8.81
N HIS A 560 3.30 -15.79 -7.56
CA HIS A 560 4.28 -16.05 -6.50
C HIS A 560 4.43 -17.55 -6.30
N PHE A 561 5.68 -18.03 -6.33
CA PHE A 561 6.05 -19.44 -6.18
C PHE A 561 7.21 -19.62 -5.18
N THR A 562 7.99 -18.58 -4.94
CA THR A 562 9.33 -18.67 -4.32
C THR A 562 9.35 -18.56 -2.80
N SER A 563 8.20 -18.39 -2.13
CA SER A 563 8.16 -18.27 -0.65
C SER A 563 7.01 -19.06 -0.01
N PRO A 564 6.95 -20.40 -0.15
CA PRO A 564 5.86 -21.23 0.36
C PRO A 564 5.84 -21.40 1.88
N ILE A 565 6.93 -21.12 2.59
CA ILE A 565 6.97 -21.16 4.05
C ILE A 565 6.13 -20.02 4.65
N ARG A 566 6.13 -18.86 4.00
CA ARG A 566 5.56 -17.63 4.55
C ARG A 566 4.37 -17.05 3.78
N ARG A 567 4.02 -17.57 2.59
CA ARG A 567 2.88 -17.11 1.81
C ARG A 567 1.98 -18.26 1.35
N LEU A 568 0.68 -18.15 1.66
CA LEU A 568 -0.33 -19.13 1.25
C LEU A 568 -0.40 -19.30 -0.27
N CYS A 569 -0.30 -18.21 -1.03
CA CYS A 569 -0.39 -18.27 -2.48
C CYS A 569 0.69 -19.19 -3.05
N ASP A 570 1.93 -19.04 -2.62
CA ASP A 570 3.08 -19.85 -3.04
C ASP A 570 2.86 -21.34 -2.70
N LEU A 571 2.38 -21.63 -1.49
CA LEU A 571 2.06 -23.01 -1.09
C LEU A 571 0.98 -23.61 -1.99
N VAL A 572 -0.07 -22.86 -2.32
CA VAL A 572 -1.13 -23.32 -3.24
C VAL A 572 -0.58 -23.52 -4.66
N ILE A 573 0.29 -22.63 -5.13
CA ILE A 573 0.99 -22.76 -6.43
C ILE A 573 1.87 -24.02 -6.44
N HIS A 574 2.56 -24.37 -5.35
CA HIS A 574 3.31 -25.63 -5.24
C HIS A 574 2.40 -26.85 -5.43
N HIS A 575 1.21 -26.88 -4.81
CA HIS A 575 0.23 -27.94 -5.05
C HIS A 575 -0.22 -27.98 -6.51
N LEU A 576 -0.50 -26.85 -7.14
CA LEU A 576 -0.85 -26.79 -8.57
C LEU A 576 0.29 -27.30 -9.46
N CYS A 577 1.54 -26.97 -9.14
CA CYS A 577 2.72 -27.49 -9.86
C CYS A 577 2.81 -29.01 -9.76
N LYS A 578 2.62 -29.59 -8.56
CA LYS A 578 2.62 -31.04 -8.35
C LYS A 578 1.48 -31.74 -9.10
N ILE A 579 0.32 -31.10 -9.24
CA ILE A 579 -0.86 -31.65 -9.96
C ILE A 579 -0.66 -31.55 -11.48
N HIS A 580 -0.32 -30.36 -12.00
CA HIS A 580 -0.44 -30.05 -13.43
C HIS A 580 0.88 -30.09 -14.21
N ILE A 581 2.03 -29.84 -13.55
CA ILE A 581 3.34 -29.80 -14.22
C ILE A 581 4.11 -31.10 -13.96
N LEU A 582 4.19 -31.52 -12.71
CA LEU A 582 5.00 -32.65 -12.27
C LEU A 582 4.23 -33.98 -12.26
N HIS A 583 2.91 -33.91 -12.21
CA HIS A 583 2.00 -35.07 -12.10
C HIS A 583 2.32 -35.99 -10.91
N SER A 584 2.90 -35.43 -9.86
CA SER A 584 3.30 -36.15 -8.65
C SER A 584 2.22 -36.14 -7.56
N SER A 585 1.12 -35.38 -7.73
CA SER A 585 -0.01 -35.34 -6.81
C SER A 585 -1.32 -35.67 -7.50
N LYS A 586 -2.21 -36.40 -6.76
CA LYS A 586 -3.59 -36.72 -7.16
C LYS A 586 -4.61 -35.78 -6.51
N GLU A 587 -4.18 -34.79 -5.75
CA GLU A 587 -5.05 -33.80 -5.14
C GLU A 587 -5.84 -33.03 -6.20
N LYS A 588 -6.98 -32.49 -5.80
CA LYS A 588 -7.84 -31.69 -6.69
C LYS A 588 -8.18 -30.38 -6.02
N ILE A 589 -8.04 -29.30 -6.74
CA ILE A 589 -8.39 -27.96 -6.30
C ILE A 589 -9.48 -27.40 -7.23
N SER A 590 -10.62 -27.06 -6.67
CA SER A 590 -11.71 -26.49 -7.44
C SER A 590 -11.46 -24.99 -7.73
N PRO A 591 -12.01 -24.44 -8.83
CA PRO A 591 -11.92 -22.99 -9.11
C PRO A 591 -12.48 -22.13 -7.96
N THR A 592 -13.52 -22.60 -7.27
CA THR A 592 -14.08 -21.89 -6.11
C THR A 592 -13.11 -21.84 -4.93
N GLN A 593 -12.37 -22.92 -4.67
CA GLN A 593 -11.32 -22.92 -3.64
C GLN A 593 -10.19 -21.98 -4.01
N LEU A 594 -9.74 -21.98 -5.26
CA LEU A 594 -8.70 -21.06 -5.73
C LEU A 594 -9.13 -19.59 -5.57
N LYS A 595 -10.35 -19.25 -5.96
CA LYS A 595 -10.89 -17.89 -5.76
C LYS A 595 -10.90 -17.51 -4.28
N ARG A 596 -11.29 -18.44 -3.40
CA ARG A 596 -11.25 -18.22 -1.94
C ARG A 596 -9.82 -18.01 -1.43
N PHE A 597 -8.85 -18.81 -1.88
CA PHE A 597 -7.44 -18.65 -1.49
C PHE A 597 -6.86 -17.32 -1.97
N ALA A 598 -7.20 -16.88 -3.19
CA ALA A 598 -6.80 -15.58 -3.70
C ALA A 598 -7.32 -14.42 -2.83
N SER A 599 -8.59 -14.48 -2.42
CA SER A 599 -9.19 -13.46 -1.52
C SER A 599 -8.48 -13.44 -0.18
N ILE A 600 -8.34 -14.61 0.47
CA ILE A 600 -7.65 -14.71 1.77
C ILE A 600 -6.21 -14.22 1.69
N ALA A 601 -5.44 -14.67 0.69
CA ALA A 601 -4.05 -14.25 0.53
C ALA A 601 -3.92 -12.71 0.36
N THR A 602 -4.83 -12.09 -0.42
CA THR A 602 -4.86 -10.64 -0.60
C THR A 602 -5.24 -9.90 0.69
N GLU A 603 -6.28 -10.38 1.40
CA GLU A 603 -6.73 -9.76 2.64
C GLU A 603 -5.68 -9.84 3.74
N GLN A 604 -5.04 -11.02 3.91
CA GLN A 604 -4.02 -11.23 4.92
C GLN A 604 -2.71 -10.47 4.60
N GLU A 605 -2.33 -10.35 3.33
CA GLU A 605 -1.21 -9.52 2.93
C GLU A 605 -1.46 -8.04 3.27
N LEU A 606 -2.65 -7.51 2.96
CA LEU A 606 -3.00 -6.14 3.31
C LEU A 606 -3.04 -5.91 4.82
N GLN A 607 -3.48 -6.92 5.58
CA GLN A 607 -3.48 -6.87 7.04
C GLN A 607 -2.04 -6.87 7.61
N ALA A 608 -1.15 -7.70 7.05
CA ALA A 608 0.27 -7.74 7.43
C ALA A 608 0.93 -6.38 7.17
N ASP A 609 0.84 -5.88 5.96
CA ASP A 609 1.35 -4.56 5.59
C ASP A 609 0.85 -3.44 6.52
N GLN A 610 -0.41 -3.50 6.96
CA GLN A 610 -0.95 -2.46 7.83
C GLN A 610 -0.48 -2.61 9.27
N ALA A 611 -0.38 -3.85 9.78
CA ALA A 611 0.12 -4.13 11.12
C ALA A 611 1.59 -3.74 11.26
N GLU A 612 2.42 -4.04 10.25
CA GLU A 612 3.82 -3.64 10.18
C GLU A 612 3.96 -2.12 10.20
N ARG A 613 3.22 -1.41 9.34
CA ARG A 613 3.22 0.07 9.33
C ARG A 613 2.73 0.70 10.63
N ASP A 614 1.76 0.08 11.30
CA ASP A 614 1.26 0.60 12.58
C ASP A 614 2.33 0.49 13.67
N ILE A 615 3.06 -0.62 13.73
CA ILE A 615 4.15 -0.76 14.71
C ILE A 615 5.35 0.14 14.38
N GLU A 616 5.70 0.28 13.10
CA GLU A 616 6.73 1.21 12.64
C GLU A 616 6.40 2.65 13.05
N ARG A 617 5.15 3.07 12.83
CA ARG A 617 4.67 4.38 13.25
C ARG A 617 4.75 4.56 14.78
N ILE A 618 4.27 3.58 15.54
CA ILE A 618 4.30 3.62 17.02
C ILE A 618 5.74 3.76 17.52
N TYR A 619 6.66 2.96 16.96
CA TYR A 619 8.06 2.99 17.34
C TYR A 619 8.74 4.31 16.92
N SER A 620 8.46 4.80 15.72
CA SER A 620 8.96 6.11 15.26
C SER A 620 8.47 7.24 16.18
N LEU A 621 7.19 7.25 16.58
CA LEU A 621 6.66 8.22 17.52
C LEU A 621 7.32 8.11 18.90
N ALA A 622 7.54 6.89 19.41
CA ALA A 622 8.21 6.67 20.69
C ALA A 622 9.65 7.24 20.69
N TYR A 623 10.38 6.99 19.59
CA TYR A 623 11.73 7.53 19.39
C TYR A 623 11.73 9.07 19.31
N MET A 624 10.84 9.64 18.52
CA MET A 624 10.77 11.09 18.29
C MET A 624 10.31 11.90 19.49
N LYS A 625 9.67 11.28 20.50
CA LYS A 625 9.35 11.96 21.77
C LYS A 625 10.60 12.47 22.51
N GLY A 626 11.72 11.78 22.34
CA GLY A 626 13.01 12.22 22.91
C GLY A 626 13.61 13.47 22.25
N HIS A 627 13.09 13.85 21.07
CA HIS A 627 13.61 14.95 20.24
C HIS A 627 12.70 16.19 20.23
N ILE A 628 11.70 16.28 21.13
CA ILE A 628 10.84 17.46 21.24
C ILE A 628 11.70 18.69 21.60
N GLY A 629 11.54 19.77 20.84
CA GLY A 629 12.31 21.02 20.96
C GLY A 629 13.57 21.07 20.11
N GLU A 630 13.97 19.97 19.48
CA GLU A 630 15.11 19.94 18.57
C GLU A 630 14.74 20.42 17.16
N SER A 631 15.75 20.88 16.43
CA SER A 631 15.63 21.40 15.07
C SER A 631 16.16 20.40 14.06
N PHE A 632 15.42 20.20 12.97
CA PHE A 632 15.77 19.28 11.88
C PHE A 632 15.64 19.98 10.54
N SER A 633 16.53 19.64 9.61
CA SER A 633 16.34 19.98 8.21
C SER A 633 15.35 18.98 7.59
N GLY A 634 14.56 19.44 6.64
CA GLY A 634 13.60 18.58 5.98
C GLY A 634 13.19 19.09 4.60
N MET A 635 12.41 18.25 3.91
CA MET A 635 11.87 18.56 2.60
C MET A 635 10.35 18.38 2.58
N VAL A 636 9.65 19.31 1.96
CA VAL A 636 8.20 19.19 1.75
C VAL A 636 7.92 18.11 0.71
N ILE A 637 7.32 17.00 1.16
CA ILE A 637 7.01 15.85 0.30
C ILE A 637 5.52 15.74 -0.05
N SER A 638 4.65 16.49 0.63
CA SER A 638 3.22 16.55 0.34
C SER A 638 2.60 17.80 0.91
N ALA A 639 1.57 18.33 0.24
CA ALA A 639 0.72 19.39 0.77
C ALA A 639 -0.74 18.95 0.72
N LYS A 640 -1.49 19.26 1.77
CA LYS A 640 -2.91 18.98 1.93
C LYS A 640 -3.61 20.20 2.52
N SER A 641 -4.93 20.24 2.49
CA SER A 641 -5.71 21.33 3.11
C SER A 641 -5.46 21.51 4.62
N THR A 642 -4.93 20.51 5.30
CA THR A 642 -4.61 20.52 6.74
C THR A 642 -3.20 20.97 7.07
N GLY A 643 -2.28 21.03 6.08
CA GLY A 643 -0.88 21.41 6.28
C GLY A 643 0.06 20.75 5.29
N LEU A 644 1.35 20.88 5.58
CA LEU A 644 2.44 20.27 4.81
C LEU A 644 2.95 19.03 5.51
N ILE A 645 3.39 18.04 4.73
CA ILE A 645 4.13 16.88 5.23
C ILE A 645 5.59 17.08 4.86
N ILE A 646 6.44 17.08 5.87
CA ILE A 646 7.89 17.32 5.76
C ILE A 646 8.60 16.01 6.10
N HIS A 647 9.46 15.55 5.20
CA HIS A 647 10.38 14.45 5.48
C HIS A 647 11.64 15.01 6.10
N LEU A 648 12.00 14.56 7.29
CA LEU A 648 13.21 15.00 7.98
C LEU A 648 14.43 14.28 7.40
N ASN A 649 15.56 14.98 7.25
CA ASN A 649 16.73 14.41 6.58
C ASN A 649 17.62 13.62 7.55
N GLU A 650 17.76 14.08 8.79
CA GLU A 650 18.65 13.48 9.80
C GLU A 650 18.03 12.22 10.42
N ILE A 651 16.72 12.18 10.53
CA ILE A 651 15.92 11.04 10.99
C ILE A 651 14.83 10.83 9.94
N PRO A 652 14.82 9.70 9.21
CA PRO A 652 13.97 9.53 8.03
C PRO A 652 12.48 9.29 8.39
N VAL A 653 11.88 10.22 9.11
CA VAL A 653 10.47 10.23 9.47
C VAL A 653 9.74 11.42 8.84
N ASN A 654 8.43 11.32 8.76
CA ASN A 654 7.59 12.40 8.25
C ASN A 654 6.97 13.17 9.42
N ALA A 655 7.01 14.50 9.34
CA ALA A 655 6.42 15.41 10.30
C ALA A 655 5.34 16.28 9.64
N ILE A 656 4.39 16.76 10.41
CA ILE A 656 3.25 17.56 9.98
C ILE A 656 3.44 19.01 10.41
N LEU A 657 3.54 19.91 9.43
CA LEU A 657 3.42 21.34 9.64
C LEU A 657 1.97 21.74 9.39
N GLN A 658 1.21 21.95 10.47
CA GLN A 658 -0.19 22.34 10.37
C GLN A 658 -0.34 23.74 9.77
N THR A 659 -1.44 24.02 9.07
CA THR A 659 -1.73 25.35 8.53
C THR A 659 -1.71 26.46 9.58
N ALA A 660 -2.09 26.13 10.83
CA ALA A 660 -2.07 27.06 11.96
C ALA A 660 -0.64 27.46 12.38
N GLN A 661 0.37 26.67 12.03
CA GLN A 661 1.79 26.92 12.34
C GLN A 661 2.54 27.66 11.20
N LEU A 662 1.83 27.93 10.06
CA LEU A 662 2.40 28.78 9.02
C LEU A 662 2.42 30.23 9.49
N HIS A 663 3.60 30.88 9.43
CA HIS A 663 3.76 32.25 9.88
C HIS A 663 2.90 33.25 9.10
N GLY A 664 2.16 34.09 9.79
CA GLY A 664 1.30 35.11 9.19
C GLY A 664 -0.10 34.61 8.84
N ARG A 665 -0.93 35.54 8.34
CA ARG A 665 -2.32 35.25 7.92
C ARG A 665 -2.42 35.21 6.40
N GLY A 666 -3.46 34.54 5.86
CA GLY A 666 -3.77 34.59 4.44
C GLY A 666 -3.23 33.42 3.62
N TRP A 667 -2.83 32.35 4.25
CA TRP A 667 -2.42 31.14 3.56
C TRP A 667 -3.60 30.44 2.92
N GLN A 668 -3.48 30.15 1.62
CA GLN A 668 -4.45 29.40 0.81
C GLN A 668 -3.80 28.15 0.21
N TYR A 669 -4.46 27.01 0.34
CA TYR A 669 -4.04 25.76 -0.30
C TYR A 669 -4.53 25.69 -1.74
N LEU A 670 -3.62 25.43 -2.68
CA LEU A 670 -3.89 25.21 -4.10
C LEU A 670 -3.77 23.70 -4.39
N GLU A 671 -4.90 23.01 -4.43
CA GLU A 671 -4.96 21.55 -4.52
C GLU A 671 -4.28 20.98 -5.78
N LYS A 672 -4.48 21.60 -6.95
CA LYS A 672 -3.93 21.12 -8.21
C LYS A 672 -2.41 21.18 -8.27
N GLU A 673 -1.84 22.13 -7.55
CA GLU A 673 -0.39 22.42 -7.53
C GLU A 673 0.27 21.84 -6.28
N MET A 674 -0.54 21.31 -5.35
CA MET A 674 -0.10 20.83 -4.02
C MET A 674 0.83 21.85 -3.34
N ARG A 675 0.40 23.12 -3.23
CA ARG A 675 1.16 24.18 -2.59
C ARG A 675 0.29 25.12 -1.76
N TYR A 676 0.92 25.80 -0.82
CA TYR A 676 0.33 26.92 -0.07
C TYR A 676 0.85 28.23 -0.61
N VAL A 677 -0.03 29.22 -0.77
CA VAL A 677 0.33 30.58 -1.17
C VAL A 677 -0.23 31.55 -0.15
N ASN A 678 0.58 32.49 0.31
CA ASN A 678 0.12 33.60 1.14
C ASN A 678 -0.44 34.70 0.23
N THR A 679 -1.73 34.97 0.34
CA THR A 679 -2.42 35.96 -0.52
C THR A 679 -2.04 37.42 -0.23
N TYR A 680 -1.35 37.71 0.88
CA TYR A 680 -0.91 39.05 1.26
C TYR A 680 0.54 39.34 0.87
N THR A 681 1.43 38.34 1.08
CA THR A 681 2.87 38.50 0.85
C THR A 681 3.34 37.86 -0.46
N ASN A 682 2.53 37.02 -1.09
CA ASN A 682 2.87 36.13 -2.20
C ASN A 682 3.95 35.08 -1.88
N ASP A 683 4.28 34.89 -0.61
CA ASP A 683 5.16 33.78 -0.20
C ASP A 683 4.44 32.45 -0.47
N TYR A 684 5.19 31.40 -0.70
CA TYR A 684 4.61 30.10 -0.90
C TYR A 684 5.47 28.96 -0.33
N TYR A 685 4.81 27.86 0.00
CA TYR A 685 5.40 26.55 0.28
C TYR A 685 4.88 25.54 -0.73
N GLN A 686 5.80 24.78 -1.33
CA GLN A 686 5.47 23.77 -2.33
C GLN A 686 6.29 22.49 -2.11
N LEU A 687 5.99 21.45 -2.90
CA LEU A 687 6.80 20.23 -2.91
C LEU A 687 8.26 20.56 -3.25
N LEU A 688 9.19 19.79 -2.70
CA LEU A 688 10.65 19.94 -2.82
C LEU A 688 11.26 21.12 -2.04
N ASP A 689 10.47 21.99 -1.44
CA ASP A 689 11.02 23.06 -0.61
C ASP A 689 11.79 22.47 0.58
N LYS A 690 13.01 22.95 0.78
CA LYS A 690 13.86 22.62 1.93
C LYS A 690 13.54 23.57 3.06
N VAL A 691 13.24 23.02 4.22
CA VAL A 691 12.79 23.77 5.39
C VAL A 691 13.57 23.33 6.63
N LEU A 692 13.79 24.28 7.55
CA LEU A 692 14.28 24.00 8.88
C LEU A 692 13.08 24.06 9.86
N VAL A 693 12.86 23.01 10.62
CA VAL A 693 11.70 22.87 11.48
C VAL A 693 12.09 22.47 12.90
N ASN A 694 11.31 22.92 13.90
CA ASN A 694 11.42 22.47 15.28
C ASN A 694 10.30 21.49 15.57
N ILE A 695 10.58 20.41 16.30
CA ILE A 695 9.56 19.49 16.80
C ILE A 695 8.86 20.15 17.99
N ILE A 696 7.54 20.35 17.88
CA ILE A 696 6.74 21.01 18.93
C ILE A 696 5.91 20.02 19.74
N ASP A 697 5.47 18.93 19.10
CA ASP A 697 4.67 17.89 19.77
C ASP A 697 4.84 16.54 19.05
N VAL A 698 4.76 15.46 19.83
CA VAL A 698 4.74 14.08 19.35
C VAL A 698 3.65 13.33 20.10
N SER A 699 2.47 13.32 19.55
CA SER A 699 1.27 12.68 20.12
C SER A 699 0.76 11.56 19.20
N ASP A 700 -0.25 11.85 18.40
CA ASP A 700 -0.76 10.93 17.37
C ASP A 700 0.04 11.00 16.05
N ASP A 701 0.85 12.06 15.89
CA ASP A 701 1.79 12.26 14.79
C ASP A 701 2.96 13.14 15.28
N ILE A 702 3.93 13.45 14.42
CA ILE A 702 5.05 14.35 14.71
C ILE A 702 4.65 15.72 14.19
N TYR A 703 4.50 16.69 15.09
CA TYR A 703 4.11 18.06 14.75
C TYR A 703 5.29 19.00 14.84
N VAL A 704 5.40 19.87 13.83
CA VAL A 704 6.53 20.81 13.71
C VAL A 704 6.05 22.23 13.43
N GLU A 705 6.91 23.19 13.73
CA GLU A 705 6.81 24.59 13.32
C GLU A 705 8.02 24.96 12.47
N VAL A 706 7.90 25.95 11.60
CA VAL A 706 9.03 26.48 10.83
C VAL A 706 9.88 27.33 11.76
N ARG A 707 11.20 27.09 11.80
CA ARG A 707 12.14 27.95 12.49
C ARG A 707 12.30 29.27 11.72
N ASP A 708 12.42 30.38 12.44
CA ASP A 708 12.35 31.75 11.91
C ASP A 708 13.16 32.02 10.64
N SER A 709 12.62 32.90 9.81
CA SER A 709 12.79 33.08 8.39
C SER A 709 14.12 33.68 7.90
N SER A 710 15.18 33.78 8.69
CA SER A 710 16.47 34.24 8.20
C SER A 710 17.22 33.22 7.32
N ASP A 711 16.88 31.91 7.46
CA ASP A 711 17.53 30.81 6.76
C ASP A 711 16.57 29.92 5.93
N ALA A 712 15.25 30.13 6.01
CA ALA A 712 14.30 29.46 5.15
C ALA A 712 14.28 30.16 3.79
N HIS A 713 14.57 29.42 2.70
CA HIS A 713 14.34 29.92 1.35
C HIS A 713 12.83 30.07 1.11
N ILE A 714 12.26 31.20 1.57
CA ILE A 714 10.94 31.62 1.18
C ILE A 714 11.09 32.14 -0.25
N HIS A 715 10.61 31.37 -1.21
CA HIS A 715 10.57 31.82 -2.58
C HIS A 715 9.54 32.96 -2.70
N VAL A 716 10.02 34.17 -3.06
CA VAL A 716 9.13 35.25 -3.44
C VAL A 716 8.61 34.98 -4.85
N PHE A 717 7.31 34.88 -4.99
CA PHE A 717 6.67 34.65 -6.28
C PHE A 717 6.97 35.80 -7.23
N GLN A 718 7.92 35.63 -8.14
CA GLN A 718 8.05 36.47 -9.32
C GLN A 718 7.02 35.99 -10.34
N ASN A 719 5.94 36.76 -10.49
CA ASN A 719 4.92 36.53 -11.50
C ASN A 719 5.62 36.33 -12.86
N PRO A 720 5.57 35.14 -13.48
CA PRO A 720 6.09 35.02 -14.83
C PRO A 720 5.21 35.88 -15.71
N THR A 721 5.74 37.03 -16.10
CA THR A 721 5.13 37.86 -17.13
C THR A 721 4.73 36.96 -18.28
N HIS A 722 3.45 36.90 -18.59
CA HIS A 722 2.89 36.23 -19.74
C HIS A 722 3.61 36.68 -21.02
N LYS A 723 4.74 36.09 -21.35
CA LYS A 723 5.19 36.01 -22.73
C LYS A 723 4.25 35.04 -23.42
N ARG A 724 3.22 35.62 -24.08
CA ARG A 724 2.46 34.92 -25.12
C ARG A 724 3.46 34.32 -26.10
N MET A 725 3.78 33.04 -25.97
CA MET A 725 4.36 32.29 -27.07
C MET A 725 3.27 32.16 -28.13
N GLY A 726 3.45 32.91 -29.20
CA GLY A 726 2.61 32.83 -30.37
C GLY A 726 2.56 31.41 -30.90
N LEU A 727 1.38 30.83 -30.93
CA LEU A 727 1.11 29.62 -31.69
C LEU A 727 1.39 29.90 -33.18
N SER A 728 2.58 29.50 -33.63
CA SER A 728 2.89 29.41 -35.04
C SER A 728 2.08 28.25 -35.64
N LYS A 729 1.12 28.63 -36.51
CA LYS A 729 0.44 27.70 -37.41
C LYS A 729 1.43 27.06 -38.36
N THR A 730 1.81 25.81 -38.11
CA THR A 730 2.32 24.90 -39.19
C THR A 730 2.01 23.46 -38.80
N ALA A 731 0.75 23.10 -38.98
CA ALA A 731 0.32 21.73 -39.02
C ALA A 731 -0.15 21.43 -40.46
N SER A 732 0.77 21.13 -41.35
CA SER A 732 0.52 20.37 -42.59
C SER A 732 1.88 20.00 -43.20
N ASN A 733 2.21 18.73 -43.11
CA ASN A 733 3.15 17.94 -43.91
C ASN A 733 4.07 17.06 -43.07
N LEU A 734 3.56 15.91 -42.68
CA LEU A 734 4.40 14.75 -42.39
C LEU A 734 3.90 13.57 -43.22
N LYS A 735 4.46 13.50 -44.41
CA LYS A 735 4.48 12.31 -45.26
C LYS A 735 5.44 11.28 -44.65
N LYS A 736 5.02 10.01 -44.78
CA LYS A 736 5.72 8.77 -44.51
C LYS A 736 7.24 8.84 -44.82
N GLY A 737 8.04 8.46 -43.82
CA GLY A 737 9.49 8.29 -44.02
C GLY A 737 10.09 7.45 -42.91
N SER A 738 10.38 6.20 -43.24
CA SER A 738 11.41 5.28 -42.69
C SER A 738 11.77 5.29 -41.24
N VAL A 739 11.44 4.18 -40.57
CA VAL A 739 11.96 3.74 -39.23
C VAL A 739 13.49 3.69 -39.30
N LYS A 740 14.16 4.64 -38.66
CA LYS A 740 15.54 4.49 -38.23
C LYS A 740 15.54 4.07 -36.76
N ARG A 741 16.07 2.88 -36.49
CA ARG A 741 16.43 2.40 -35.14
C ARG A 741 17.37 3.43 -34.53
N ILE A 742 16.90 4.13 -33.49
CA ILE A 742 17.75 4.96 -32.64
C ILE A 742 18.31 4.01 -31.57
N ALA A 743 19.59 3.68 -31.71
CA ALA A 743 20.36 3.10 -30.63
C ALA A 743 20.34 4.08 -29.45
N ILE A 744 19.92 3.62 -28.28
CA ILE A 744 19.99 4.36 -27.04
C ILE A 744 21.45 4.72 -26.83
N ASP A 745 21.73 6.01 -26.67
CA ASP A 745 23.09 6.55 -26.62
C ASP A 745 23.77 6.16 -25.30
N ASP A 746 24.37 4.97 -25.31
CA ASP A 746 25.14 4.30 -24.26
C ASP A 746 26.31 5.17 -23.71
N LYS A 747 26.60 6.32 -24.31
CA LYS A 747 27.70 7.20 -23.90
C LYS A 747 27.42 8.00 -22.61
N ARG A 748 26.17 8.28 -22.25
CA ARG A 748 25.85 9.01 -21.02
C ARG A 748 25.86 8.11 -19.80
N ALA A 749 25.34 6.90 -19.91
CA ALA A 749 25.40 5.88 -18.86
C ALA A 749 26.86 5.50 -18.56
N ARG A 750 27.66 5.24 -19.60
CA ARG A 750 29.10 4.97 -19.46
C ARG A 750 29.90 6.17 -18.94
N ARG A 751 29.48 7.42 -19.17
CA ARG A 751 30.12 8.61 -18.57
C ARG A 751 29.85 8.75 -17.08
N LYS A 752 28.64 8.42 -16.60
CA LYS A 752 28.31 8.45 -15.15
C LYS A 752 29.05 7.35 -14.38
N ILE A 753 29.09 6.13 -14.92
CA ILE A 753 29.89 5.02 -14.36
C ILE A 753 31.38 5.36 -14.40
N GLY A 754 31.88 5.98 -15.47
CA GLY A 754 33.26 6.43 -15.58
C GLY A 754 33.61 7.59 -14.64
N GLN A 755 32.68 8.48 -14.32
CA GLN A 755 32.89 9.56 -13.36
C GLN A 755 32.86 9.08 -11.90
N ALA A 756 31.98 8.11 -11.58
CA ALA A 756 31.98 7.44 -10.28
C ALA A 756 33.30 6.68 -10.04
N LYS A 757 33.78 5.93 -11.03
CA LYS A 757 35.08 5.22 -10.94
C LYS A 757 36.30 6.15 -10.86
N ARG A 758 36.27 7.35 -11.45
CA ARG A 758 37.34 8.36 -11.31
C ARG A 758 37.35 9.04 -9.95
N LYS A 759 36.16 9.28 -9.35
CA LYS A 759 36.08 9.77 -7.97
C LYS A 759 36.59 8.77 -6.93
N GLN A 760 36.39 7.47 -7.15
CA GLN A 760 36.92 6.42 -6.27
C GLN A 760 38.45 6.22 -6.39
N ARG A 761 39.07 6.56 -7.54
CA ARG A 761 40.51 6.39 -7.74
C ARG A 761 41.39 7.60 -7.38
N GLY A 762 40.83 8.67 -6.83
CA GLY A 762 41.62 9.80 -6.33
C GLY A 762 42.42 10.55 -7.37
N GLU A 763 42.11 10.40 -8.65
CA GLU A 763 42.78 11.14 -9.74
C GLU A 763 42.06 12.46 -10.02
N LYS A 764 42.86 13.56 -9.86
CA LYS A 764 42.45 14.97 -10.09
C LYS A 764 41.97 15.23 -11.51
#